data_3558a93686879e2250990727a233ed00
#
_entry.id   3558a93686879e2250990727a233ed00
#
_cell.length_a   1.000
_cell.length_b   1.000
_cell.length_c   1.000
_cell.angle_alpha   90.00
_cell.angle_beta   90.00
_cell.angle_gamma   90.00
#
_symmetry.space_group_name_H-M   'P 1'
#
loop_
_entity.id
_entity.type
_entity.pdbx_description
1 polymer ?
#
loop_
_entity_poly.entity_id
_entity_poly.type
_entity_poly.pdbx_seq_one_letter_code
_entity_poly.pdbx_strand_id
1 'polypeptide(L)'
;MRTIFTLLTLLAALLITHGTSAQMRLGGRVTDSDGRPVAQAAIILQTTDSIYVTSAITDSIGAFHIDATPNERDTYRLIVQHVAYETHEQTVHRDQANEIAVRLTERAQAMPEIVVRGERPIARLSGGRIIYDLPRLIAGRVAANAYEALLLLPGVRDEGDALTLAGAPSLAILIDGRKTSLSGEALRTVLRGIPARDVRSAEVMYSAPPQYHVRGAAILLVTRDATGKDGGWQGQINADYAQRHYANYTLGAALVRTAPRWMLRLNASSEASHPRGGLDIDADHFYHNRHQAVTQQDRTSHRAQTHLIRMETDLQLSKQSHLGLVYTARLVTGRRFERIGEGTLGLSRSYTSNERPTQLHNALLDLSTGFGLKLGAEYTRYEERLQQHFDYENTLSHTSTDLTTRNAQKIDRLRVFADQSHPIGKALKVNYGAEYLYATDHSAQRYTSDDVAGLPDIDNRLTERTARLYLGTEFALTSNFSLSASLTGEDYRFANTHDRTLFPEFSLTWALSPGQILQASLTSDKVYPAYWESHGGKTFLNAYAEVHGNPLLRPYRSYASRLSYIISGKFIFTLYTNRMPGYSVQLPYQSPSSPALIYQSTNFDYKRTLGVNLVVPIHPLPNVQSRLVLNASTDHVRHSHFHDLTFDRHRMLLYARLDNTFHLGHHLTLELNASTITPSMQGIADINGLWRIDTGLKWTVARGAADLQLKADDVFATWSPRLHTDYATQQLRMYVVPDTRAVTLTFIYRLRGYKPSKAPHLDTSRFGTSE
;
A
#
# COMPACT_ATOMS: atom_id res chain seq x y z
N MET A 1 25.45 -20.47 -13.98
CA MET A 1 24.40 -21.48 -13.72
C MET A 1 24.84 -22.58 -12.76
N ARG A 2 26.06 -23.17 -12.85
CA ARG A 2 26.53 -24.20 -11.92
C ARG A 2 26.63 -23.75 -10.45
N THR A 3 27.03 -22.52 -10.18
CA THR A 3 27.16 -21.96 -8.82
C THR A 3 25.81 -21.69 -8.12
N ILE A 4 24.77 -21.38 -8.89
CA ILE A 4 23.41 -21.16 -8.33
C ILE A 4 22.75 -22.48 -7.97
N PHE A 5 23.04 -23.53 -8.76
CA PHE A 5 22.52 -24.88 -8.50
C PHE A 5 23.16 -25.51 -7.26
N THR A 6 24.46 -25.28 -7.02
CA THR A 6 25.17 -25.73 -5.80
C THR A 6 24.69 -24.97 -4.55
N LEU A 7 24.35 -23.67 -4.65
CA LEU A 7 23.79 -22.94 -3.51
C LEU A 7 22.35 -23.39 -3.18
N LEU A 8 21.54 -23.67 -4.20
CA LEU A 8 20.20 -24.22 -4.01
C LEU A 8 20.20 -25.64 -3.44
N THR A 9 21.15 -26.48 -3.84
CA THR A 9 21.31 -27.83 -3.27
C THR A 9 21.86 -27.82 -1.85
N LEU A 10 22.75 -26.87 -1.52
CA LEU A 10 23.20 -26.66 -0.14
C LEU A 10 22.07 -26.06 0.76
N LEU A 11 21.27 -25.17 0.23
CA LEU A 11 20.10 -24.64 0.94
C LEU A 11 19.02 -25.72 1.13
N ALA A 12 18.79 -26.58 0.14
CA ALA A 12 17.90 -27.71 0.24
C ALA A 12 18.43 -28.80 1.22
N ALA A 13 19.74 -29.02 1.29
CA ALA A 13 20.34 -29.92 2.24
C ALA A 13 20.29 -29.42 3.69
N LEU A 14 20.36 -28.09 3.90
CA LEU A 14 20.17 -27.47 5.23
C LEU A 14 18.71 -27.56 5.73
N LEU A 15 17.74 -27.69 4.81
CA LEU A 15 16.31 -27.78 5.15
C LEU A 15 15.86 -29.22 5.52
N ILE A 16 16.70 -30.25 5.28
CA ILE A 16 16.36 -31.67 5.50
C ILE A 16 16.79 -32.16 6.88
N THR A 17 17.54 -31.41 7.66
CA THR A 17 17.91 -31.80 9.03
C THR A 17 16.90 -31.28 10.08
N HIS A 18 15.63 -31.53 9.87
CA HIS A 18 14.67 -31.46 10.97
C HIS A 18 14.48 -32.86 11.51
N GLY A 19 15.06 -33.10 12.67
CA GLY A 19 14.81 -34.26 13.44
C GLY A 19 13.33 -34.52 13.62
N THR A 20 12.87 -35.72 13.48
CA THR A 20 11.54 -36.19 13.86
C THR A 20 11.31 -35.80 15.33
N SER A 21 10.67 -34.68 15.58
CA SER A 21 10.21 -34.35 16.92
C SER A 21 9.14 -35.37 17.28
N ALA A 22 9.42 -36.22 18.27
CA ALA A 22 8.43 -37.13 18.80
C ALA A 22 7.22 -36.30 19.26
N GLN A 23 6.03 -36.56 18.72
CA GLN A 23 4.80 -35.94 19.16
C GLN A 23 4.52 -36.37 20.61
N MET A 24 4.31 -35.40 21.49
CA MET A 24 3.83 -35.64 22.85
C MET A 24 2.33 -35.88 22.79
N ARG A 25 1.86 -37.03 23.24
CA ARG A 25 0.44 -37.36 23.33
C ARG A 25 0.04 -37.50 24.78
N LEU A 26 -0.92 -36.70 25.20
CA LEU A 26 -1.51 -36.75 26.54
C LEU A 26 -2.99 -37.09 26.40
N GLY A 27 -3.44 -38.10 27.11
CA GLY A 27 -4.86 -38.44 27.18
C GLY A 27 -5.28 -38.61 28.63
N GLY A 28 -6.56 -38.39 28.90
CA GLY A 28 -7.06 -38.54 30.26
C GLY A 28 -8.56 -38.38 30.37
N ARG A 29 -9.02 -38.42 31.61
CA ARG A 29 -10.44 -38.28 31.94
C ARG A 29 -10.63 -37.25 33.04
N VAL A 30 -11.66 -36.42 32.89
CA VAL A 30 -12.07 -35.41 33.90
C VAL A 30 -13.39 -35.86 34.54
N THR A 31 -13.40 -35.94 35.87
CA THR A 31 -14.59 -36.27 36.66
C THR A 31 -14.86 -35.21 37.72
N ASP A 32 -16.07 -35.15 38.23
CA ASP A 32 -16.43 -34.35 39.41
C ASP A 32 -16.08 -35.08 40.74
N SER A 33 -16.38 -34.47 41.87
CA SER A 33 -16.19 -35.03 43.19
C SER A 33 -16.97 -36.35 43.44
N ASP A 34 -18.07 -36.58 42.71
CA ASP A 34 -18.91 -37.79 42.79
C ASP A 34 -18.49 -38.86 41.75
N GLY A 35 -17.45 -38.61 40.98
CA GLY A 35 -16.94 -39.52 39.95
C GLY A 35 -17.72 -39.47 38.60
N ARG A 36 -18.63 -38.50 38.41
CA ARG A 36 -19.36 -38.32 37.17
C ARG A 36 -18.48 -37.62 36.13
N PRO A 37 -18.58 -38.00 34.85
CA PRO A 37 -17.76 -37.39 33.81
C PRO A 37 -18.15 -35.90 33.60
N VAL A 38 -17.14 -35.03 33.47
CA VAL A 38 -17.32 -33.61 33.17
C VAL A 38 -17.06 -33.37 31.69
N ALA A 39 -18.13 -33.12 30.94
CA ALA A 39 -18.06 -32.79 29.53
C ALA A 39 -17.76 -31.29 29.33
N GLN A 40 -17.16 -30.92 28.19
CA GLN A 40 -16.86 -29.53 27.82
C GLN A 40 -15.89 -28.78 28.77
N ALA A 41 -15.11 -29.50 29.57
CA ALA A 41 -14.01 -28.89 30.31
C ALA A 41 -12.85 -28.56 29.36
N ALA A 42 -12.35 -27.34 29.46
CA ALA A 42 -11.20 -26.89 28.69
C ALA A 42 -9.91 -27.39 29.34
N ILE A 43 -9.12 -28.13 28.60
CA ILE A 43 -7.82 -28.66 28.97
C ILE A 43 -6.77 -27.81 28.29
N ILE A 44 -5.95 -27.09 29.07
CA ILE A 44 -4.93 -26.17 28.55
C ILE A 44 -3.56 -26.68 28.97
N LEU A 45 -2.67 -26.88 28.01
CA LEU A 45 -1.28 -27.24 28.26
C LEU A 45 -0.40 -25.99 28.12
N GLN A 46 0.39 -25.71 29.15
CA GLN A 46 1.34 -24.60 29.16
C GLN A 46 2.72 -25.08 29.61
N THR A 47 3.75 -24.34 29.23
CA THR A 47 5.08 -24.50 29.87
C THR A 47 5.03 -24.01 31.30
N THR A 48 6.03 -24.39 32.10
CA THR A 48 6.17 -23.92 33.50
C THR A 48 6.22 -22.40 33.63
N ASP A 49 6.64 -21.67 32.57
CA ASP A 49 6.66 -20.20 32.50
C ASP A 49 5.34 -19.62 31.95
N SER A 50 4.26 -20.39 31.93
CA SER A 50 2.92 -19.97 31.50
C SER A 50 2.80 -19.63 29.99
N ILE A 51 3.68 -20.15 29.14
CA ILE A 51 3.56 -20.04 27.69
C ILE A 51 2.59 -21.13 27.20
N TYR A 52 1.54 -20.74 26.51
CA TYR A 52 0.56 -21.65 25.92
C TYR A 52 1.18 -22.59 24.89
N VAL A 53 0.88 -23.91 24.99
CA VAL A 53 1.32 -24.94 24.06
C VAL A 53 0.17 -25.40 23.18
N THR A 54 -0.92 -25.90 23.80
CA THR A 54 -2.11 -26.38 23.07
C THR A 54 -3.29 -26.51 24.05
N SER A 55 -4.48 -26.81 23.51
CA SER A 55 -5.67 -27.07 24.34
C SER A 55 -6.60 -28.08 23.68
N ALA A 56 -7.42 -28.77 24.49
CA ALA A 56 -8.49 -29.66 24.09
C ALA A 56 -9.74 -29.40 24.93
N ILE A 57 -10.84 -30.07 24.57
CA ILE A 57 -12.09 -30.03 25.33
C ILE A 57 -12.52 -31.47 25.62
N THR A 58 -13.00 -31.74 26.82
CA THR A 58 -13.52 -33.06 27.16
C THR A 58 -14.80 -33.39 26.41
N ASP A 59 -14.92 -34.64 25.99
CA ASP A 59 -16.11 -35.20 25.33
C ASP A 59 -17.25 -35.49 26.35
N SER A 60 -18.35 -36.11 25.89
CA SER A 60 -19.52 -36.46 26.71
C SER A 60 -19.25 -37.45 27.83
N ILE A 61 -18.15 -38.18 27.78
CA ILE A 61 -17.72 -39.14 28.82
C ILE A 61 -16.55 -38.60 29.63
N GLY A 62 -16.25 -37.29 29.51
CA GLY A 62 -15.17 -36.60 30.22
C GLY A 62 -13.76 -36.94 29.72
N ALA A 63 -13.61 -37.64 28.60
CA ALA A 63 -12.33 -37.96 28.02
C ALA A 63 -11.74 -36.81 27.21
N PHE A 64 -10.42 -36.63 27.26
CA PHE A 64 -9.70 -35.67 26.42
C PHE A 64 -8.45 -36.29 25.81
N HIS A 65 -8.04 -35.73 24.68
CA HIS A 65 -6.80 -36.10 24.01
C HIS A 65 -6.10 -34.81 23.51
N ILE A 66 -4.80 -34.72 23.77
CA ILE A 66 -3.95 -33.61 23.37
C ILE A 66 -2.75 -34.17 22.59
N ASP A 67 -2.60 -33.67 21.35
CA ASP A 67 -1.39 -33.85 20.58
C ASP A 67 -0.60 -32.53 20.58
N ALA A 68 0.62 -32.53 21.08
CA ALA A 68 1.48 -31.38 21.17
C ALA A 68 2.85 -31.67 20.54
N THR A 69 3.40 -30.64 19.90
CA THR A 69 4.81 -30.67 19.48
C THR A 69 5.64 -30.17 20.68
N PRO A 70 6.44 -31.03 21.32
CA PRO A 70 7.15 -30.65 22.55
C PRO A 70 8.22 -29.59 22.22
N ASN A 71 8.26 -28.52 22.99
CA ASN A 71 9.45 -27.70 23.12
C ASN A 71 10.50 -28.51 23.94
N GLU A 72 11.76 -28.09 23.96
CA GLU A 72 12.90 -28.80 24.61
C GLU A 72 12.77 -28.98 26.13
N ARG A 73 11.58 -28.97 26.70
CA ARG A 73 11.30 -29.03 28.14
C ARG A 73 10.70 -30.39 28.50
N ASP A 74 11.07 -30.89 29.68
CA ASP A 74 10.61 -32.19 30.20
C ASP A 74 9.30 -32.06 31.02
N THR A 75 8.90 -30.84 31.43
CA THR A 75 7.75 -30.62 32.29
C THR A 75 6.84 -29.51 31.76
N TYR A 76 5.53 -29.75 31.85
CA TYR A 76 4.46 -28.85 31.45
C TYR A 76 3.44 -28.72 32.58
N ARG A 77 2.66 -27.64 32.55
CA ARG A 77 1.52 -27.40 33.42
C ARG A 77 0.23 -27.67 32.64
N LEU A 78 -0.56 -28.62 33.13
CA LEU A 78 -1.91 -28.92 32.65
C LEU A 78 -2.90 -28.17 33.51
N ILE A 79 -3.72 -27.34 32.88
CA ILE A 79 -4.79 -26.57 33.52
C ILE A 79 -6.12 -27.06 33.01
N VAL A 80 -7.02 -27.43 33.90
CA VAL A 80 -8.37 -27.88 33.55
C VAL A 80 -9.38 -26.88 34.10
N GLN A 81 -10.22 -26.36 33.21
CA GLN A 81 -11.19 -25.32 33.51
C GLN A 81 -12.59 -25.70 33.06
N HIS A 82 -13.57 -25.51 33.93
CA HIS A 82 -14.97 -25.64 33.55
C HIS A 82 -15.81 -24.60 34.33
N VAL A 83 -16.89 -24.15 33.71
CA VAL A 83 -17.77 -23.08 34.23
C VAL A 83 -18.31 -23.34 35.63
N ALA A 84 -18.62 -24.59 35.96
CA ALA A 84 -19.23 -25.02 37.19
C ALA A 84 -18.22 -25.53 38.25
N TYR A 85 -16.92 -25.60 37.94
CA TYR A 85 -15.92 -26.22 38.80
C TYR A 85 -14.75 -25.28 39.08
N GLU A 86 -14.00 -25.53 40.16
CA GLU A 86 -12.74 -24.84 40.44
C GLU A 86 -11.68 -25.25 39.40
N THR A 87 -10.83 -24.30 39.05
CA THR A 87 -9.71 -24.56 38.14
C THR A 87 -8.74 -25.56 38.78
N HIS A 88 -8.44 -26.64 38.10
CA HIS A 88 -7.45 -27.63 38.53
C HIS A 88 -6.16 -27.45 37.74
N GLU A 89 -5.02 -27.42 38.47
CA GLU A 89 -3.70 -27.33 37.85
C GLU A 89 -2.83 -28.47 38.32
N GLN A 90 -2.14 -29.14 37.39
CA GLN A 90 -1.15 -30.16 37.71
C GLN A 90 0.03 -30.14 36.75
N THR A 91 1.19 -30.56 37.26
CA THR A 91 2.40 -30.73 36.43
C THR A 91 2.36 -32.09 35.73
N VAL A 92 2.64 -32.08 34.43
CA VAL A 92 2.74 -33.31 33.60
C VAL A 92 4.13 -33.39 32.98
N HIS A 93 4.68 -34.60 32.88
CA HIS A 93 5.98 -34.83 32.25
C HIS A 93 5.80 -35.23 30.81
N ARG A 94 6.78 -34.88 29.99
CA ARG A 94 6.82 -35.20 28.54
C ARG A 94 6.61 -36.68 28.23
N ASP A 95 7.15 -37.55 29.06
CA ASP A 95 7.12 -39.01 28.86
C ASP A 95 5.93 -39.67 29.57
N GLN A 96 4.99 -38.88 30.09
CA GLN A 96 3.84 -39.41 30.81
C GLN A 96 2.78 -39.91 29.83
N ALA A 97 2.95 -41.13 29.32
CA ALA A 97 2.07 -41.77 28.34
C ALA A 97 0.78 -42.38 28.91
N ASN A 98 0.46 -42.15 30.18
CA ASN A 98 -0.66 -42.79 30.87
C ASN A 98 -1.87 -41.86 31.03
N GLU A 99 -3.07 -42.46 31.14
CA GLU A 99 -4.33 -41.73 31.35
C GLU A 99 -4.22 -40.76 32.55
N ILE A 100 -4.33 -39.50 32.26
CA ILE A 100 -4.34 -38.46 33.29
C ILE A 100 -5.75 -38.38 33.86
N ALA A 101 -5.89 -38.74 35.16
CA ALA A 101 -7.14 -38.60 35.88
C ALA A 101 -7.20 -37.21 36.59
N VAL A 102 -8.19 -36.41 36.24
CA VAL A 102 -8.44 -35.12 36.85
C VAL A 102 -9.77 -35.15 37.57
N ARG A 103 -9.78 -34.74 38.82
CA ARG A 103 -10.99 -34.64 39.62
C ARG A 103 -11.25 -33.17 39.95
N LEU A 104 -12.40 -32.63 39.51
CA LEU A 104 -12.81 -31.24 39.71
C LEU A 104 -13.73 -31.10 40.92
N THR A 105 -13.56 -30.03 41.68
CA THR A 105 -14.42 -29.67 42.82
C THR A 105 -15.46 -28.64 42.35
N GLU A 106 -16.73 -28.83 42.67
CA GLU A 106 -17.79 -27.85 42.32
C GLU A 106 -17.53 -26.49 42.94
N ARG A 107 -17.73 -25.45 42.17
CA ARG A 107 -17.53 -24.07 42.62
C ARG A 107 -18.83 -23.50 43.16
N ALA A 108 -18.91 -23.38 44.51
CA ALA A 108 -20.01 -22.72 45.19
C ALA A 108 -19.78 -21.22 45.28
N GLN A 109 -19.85 -20.46 44.20
CA GLN A 109 -20.13 -19.01 44.20
C GLN A 109 -19.95 -18.34 42.85
N ALA A 110 -20.57 -17.15 42.68
CA ALA A 110 -20.65 -16.34 41.46
C ALA A 110 -19.32 -16.23 40.68
N MET A 111 -19.36 -16.55 39.41
CA MET A 111 -18.22 -16.55 38.50
C MET A 111 -17.64 -15.14 38.28
N PRO A 112 -16.34 -14.93 38.47
CA PRO A 112 -15.63 -13.87 37.78
C PRO A 112 -15.45 -14.28 36.30
N GLU A 113 -15.69 -13.36 35.40
CA GLU A 113 -15.48 -13.52 33.97
C GLU A 113 -14.02 -13.92 33.68
N ILE A 114 -13.79 -15.16 33.21
CA ILE A 114 -12.46 -15.60 32.83
C ILE A 114 -12.18 -15.04 31.41
N VAL A 115 -11.43 -13.96 31.36
CA VAL A 115 -10.91 -13.40 30.12
C VAL A 115 -9.68 -14.22 29.71
N VAL A 116 -9.86 -15.24 28.86
CA VAL A 116 -8.74 -15.90 28.16
C VAL A 116 -8.17 -14.88 27.17
N ARG A 117 -7.10 -14.21 27.53
CA ARG A 117 -6.34 -13.33 26.64
C ARG A 117 -5.41 -14.15 25.75
N GLY A 118 -5.97 -14.89 24.82
CA GLY A 118 -5.20 -15.36 23.66
C GLY A 118 -4.92 -14.17 22.76
N GLU A 119 -3.68 -13.73 22.62
CA GLU A 119 -3.31 -12.73 21.62
C GLU A 119 -3.44 -13.33 20.21
N ARG A 120 -4.53 -13.03 19.52
CA ARG A 120 -4.62 -13.35 18.08
C ARG A 120 -3.50 -12.63 17.35
N PRO A 121 -2.81 -13.27 16.41
CA PRO A 121 -1.75 -12.61 15.64
C PRO A 121 -2.32 -11.40 14.88
N ILE A 122 -1.56 -10.30 14.80
CA ILE A 122 -1.91 -9.08 14.05
C ILE A 122 -2.02 -9.40 12.55
N ALA A 123 -1.25 -10.39 12.08
CA ALA A 123 -1.27 -10.87 10.70
C ALA A 123 -1.58 -12.36 10.68
N ARG A 124 -2.42 -12.78 9.75
CA ARG A 124 -2.74 -14.19 9.45
C ARG A 124 -2.64 -14.43 7.96
N LEU A 125 -2.40 -15.68 7.59
CA LEU A 125 -2.39 -16.10 6.20
C LEU A 125 -3.71 -16.80 5.85
N SER A 126 -4.26 -16.48 4.68
CA SER A 126 -5.41 -17.18 4.11
C SER A 126 -5.38 -17.05 2.59
N GLY A 127 -5.41 -18.18 1.87
CA GLY A 127 -5.49 -18.20 0.41
C GLY A 127 -4.37 -17.41 -0.28
N GLY A 128 -3.12 -17.52 0.21
CA GLY A 128 -1.97 -16.78 -0.36
C GLY A 128 -1.89 -15.28 0.00
N ARG A 129 -2.76 -14.80 0.88
CA ARG A 129 -2.85 -13.40 1.29
C ARG A 129 -2.40 -13.24 2.73
N ILE A 130 -1.62 -12.20 3.00
CA ILE A 130 -1.28 -11.78 4.36
C ILE A 130 -2.38 -10.81 4.83
N ILE A 131 -3.23 -11.26 5.73
CA ILE A 131 -4.36 -10.49 6.23
C ILE A 131 -3.96 -9.83 7.55
N TYR A 132 -3.85 -8.52 7.53
CA TYR A 132 -3.61 -7.70 8.72
C TYR A 132 -4.94 -7.26 9.33
N ASP A 133 -5.13 -7.52 10.63
CA ASP A 133 -6.23 -6.97 11.43
C ASP A 133 -5.92 -5.49 11.70
N LEU A 134 -6.52 -4.61 10.90
CA LEU A 134 -6.24 -3.17 10.97
C LEU A 134 -6.66 -2.54 12.30
N PRO A 135 -7.81 -2.84 12.89
CA PRO A 135 -8.15 -2.36 14.23
C PRO A 135 -7.08 -2.63 15.28
N ARG A 136 -6.43 -3.79 15.22
CA ARG A 136 -5.34 -4.13 16.13
C ARG A 136 -4.03 -3.45 15.76
N LEU A 137 -3.75 -3.37 14.46
CA LEU A 137 -2.56 -2.68 13.97
C LEU A 137 -2.56 -1.20 14.34
N ILE A 138 -3.73 -0.54 14.31
CA ILE A 138 -3.91 0.87 14.67
C ILE A 138 -4.24 1.08 16.15
N ALA A 139 -4.51 0.01 16.90
CA ALA A 139 -4.79 0.13 18.34
C ALA A 139 -3.58 0.72 19.05
N GLY A 140 -3.79 1.85 19.72
CA GLY A 140 -2.70 2.56 20.36
C GLY A 140 -1.72 3.24 19.40
N ARG A 141 -2.01 3.38 18.10
CA ARG A 141 -1.19 4.12 17.15
C ARG A 141 -1.89 5.38 16.65
N VAL A 142 -1.09 6.30 16.15
CA VAL A 142 -1.56 7.59 15.63
C VAL A 142 -1.89 7.42 14.15
N ALA A 143 -3.10 6.93 13.84
CA ALA A 143 -3.60 6.81 12.48
C ALA A 143 -5.08 7.23 12.44
N ALA A 144 -5.39 8.26 11.68
CA ALA A 144 -6.73 8.84 11.56
C ALA A 144 -7.55 8.21 10.42
N ASN A 145 -6.90 7.85 9.32
CA ASN A 145 -7.52 7.45 8.06
C ASN A 145 -6.83 6.20 7.47
N ALA A 146 -7.44 5.66 6.40
CA ALA A 146 -6.94 4.46 5.74
C ALA A 146 -5.55 4.66 5.12
N TYR A 147 -5.23 5.85 4.63
CA TYR A 147 -3.90 6.14 4.10
C TYR A 147 -2.80 5.97 5.17
N GLU A 148 -2.98 6.59 6.34
CA GLU A 148 -2.06 6.46 7.46
C GLU A 148 -1.99 5.03 8.00
N ALA A 149 -3.14 4.34 8.04
CA ALA A 149 -3.19 2.94 8.44
C ALA A 149 -2.41 2.02 7.49
N LEU A 150 -2.43 2.29 6.18
CA LEU A 150 -1.63 1.55 5.20
C LEU A 150 -0.12 1.74 5.41
N LEU A 151 0.33 2.93 5.80
CA LEU A 151 1.75 3.19 6.08
C LEU A 151 2.26 2.44 7.33
N LEU A 152 1.36 1.93 8.16
CA LEU A 152 1.72 1.05 9.28
C LEU A 152 1.95 -0.39 8.83
N LEU A 153 1.54 -0.78 7.62
CA LEU A 153 1.79 -2.13 7.11
C LEU A 153 3.27 -2.35 6.82
N PRO A 154 3.83 -3.53 7.15
CA PRO A 154 5.21 -3.83 6.84
C PRO A 154 5.51 -3.73 5.35
N GLY A 155 6.53 -2.95 5.00
CA GLY A 155 6.98 -2.78 3.62
C GLY A 155 6.23 -1.74 2.80
N VAL A 156 5.13 -1.19 3.31
CA VAL A 156 4.43 -0.07 2.64
C VAL A 156 5.16 1.24 2.92
N ARG A 157 5.36 2.04 1.89
CA ARG A 157 6.01 3.36 1.95
C ARG A 157 5.24 4.38 1.13
N ASP A 158 5.42 5.63 1.49
CA ASP A 158 5.04 6.80 0.70
C ASP A 158 6.28 7.29 -0.05
N GLU A 159 6.25 7.25 -1.36
CA GLU A 159 7.31 7.75 -2.24
C GLU A 159 6.81 8.97 -3.04
N GLY A 160 6.27 9.97 -2.32
CA GLY A 160 5.76 11.19 -2.89
C GLY A 160 4.36 11.02 -3.49
N ASP A 161 4.25 10.68 -4.77
CA ASP A 161 2.96 10.57 -5.43
C ASP A 161 2.32 9.18 -5.36
N ALA A 162 3.04 8.17 -4.86
CA ALA A 162 2.58 6.79 -4.87
C ALA A 162 2.86 6.06 -3.55
N LEU A 163 1.94 5.17 -3.17
CA LEU A 163 2.22 4.12 -2.20
C LEU A 163 2.99 2.99 -2.89
N THR A 164 4.07 2.56 -2.28
CA THR A 164 4.90 1.44 -2.75
C THR A 164 4.92 0.32 -1.73
N LEU A 165 5.22 -0.89 -2.18
CA LEU A 165 5.36 -2.07 -1.34
C LEU A 165 6.72 -2.71 -1.61
N ALA A 166 7.52 -2.88 -0.57
CA ALA A 166 8.85 -3.47 -0.68
C ALA A 166 8.82 -4.83 -1.39
N GLY A 167 9.63 -4.96 -2.44
CA GLY A 167 9.69 -6.17 -3.27
C GLY A 167 8.62 -6.27 -4.36
N ALA A 168 7.79 -5.24 -4.55
CA ALA A 168 6.83 -5.16 -5.63
C ALA A 168 7.18 -3.98 -6.57
N PRO A 169 7.16 -4.16 -7.89
CA PRO A 169 7.44 -3.10 -8.84
C PRO A 169 6.29 -2.11 -8.98
N SER A 170 5.08 -2.53 -8.68
CA SER A 170 3.87 -1.72 -8.66
C SER A 170 2.95 -2.16 -7.52
N LEU A 171 2.08 -1.27 -7.06
CA LEU A 171 1.11 -1.55 -6.03
C LEU A 171 -0.26 -1.00 -6.44
N ALA A 172 -1.26 -1.86 -6.46
CA ALA A 172 -2.65 -1.46 -6.61
C ALA A 172 -3.40 -1.49 -5.27
N ILE A 173 -4.32 -0.55 -5.08
CA ILE A 173 -5.21 -0.55 -3.92
C ILE A 173 -6.62 -0.95 -4.37
N LEU A 174 -7.15 -1.95 -3.69
CA LEU A 174 -8.53 -2.42 -3.84
C LEU A 174 -9.33 -1.97 -2.61
N ILE A 175 -10.56 -1.55 -2.81
CA ILE A 175 -11.49 -1.21 -1.72
C ILE A 175 -12.71 -2.13 -1.85
N ASP A 176 -12.93 -2.97 -0.85
CA ASP A 176 -14.04 -3.97 -0.82
C ASP A 176 -14.11 -4.84 -2.08
N GLY A 177 -12.94 -5.30 -2.55
CA GLY A 177 -12.80 -6.15 -3.74
C GLY A 177 -12.91 -5.42 -5.07
N ARG A 178 -13.07 -4.11 -5.07
CA ARG A 178 -13.15 -3.26 -6.27
C ARG A 178 -11.83 -2.57 -6.52
N LYS A 179 -11.27 -2.73 -7.72
CA LYS A 179 -10.09 -1.98 -8.15
C LYS A 179 -10.46 -0.50 -8.25
N THR A 180 -9.68 0.36 -7.60
CA THR A 180 -9.80 1.80 -7.85
C THR A 180 -9.04 2.18 -9.12
N SER A 181 -9.68 2.92 -10.01
CA SER A 181 -9.04 3.50 -11.20
C SER A 181 -8.28 4.80 -10.90
N LEU A 182 -8.26 5.19 -9.62
CA LEU A 182 -7.57 6.38 -9.16
C LEU A 182 -6.10 6.07 -8.86
N SER A 183 -5.24 7.02 -9.12
CA SER A 183 -3.80 6.95 -8.83
C SER A 183 -3.30 8.27 -8.23
N GLY A 184 -2.06 8.28 -7.76
CA GLY A 184 -1.41 9.48 -7.23
C GLY A 184 -2.24 10.19 -6.17
N GLU A 185 -2.36 11.50 -6.28
CA GLU A 185 -3.05 12.34 -5.32
C GLU A 185 -4.56 12.07 -5.23
N ALA A 186 -5.20 11.64 -6.32
CA ALA A 186 -6.61 11.29 -6.29
C ALA A 186 -6.88 10.04 -5.42
N LEU A 187 -6.03 9.02 -5.50
CA LEU A 187 -6.10 7.84 -4.63
C LEU A 187 -5.81 8.21 -3.17
N ARG A 188 -4.79 9.03 -2.93
CA ARG A 188 -4.43 9.52 -1.59
C ARG A 188 -5.61 10.25 -0.95
N THR A 189 -6.26 11.13 -1.68
CA THR A 189 -7.43 11.89 -1.21
C THR A 189 -8.58 10.95 -0.82
N VAL A 190 -8.86 9.91 -1.62
CA VAL A 190 -9.87 8.89 -1.29
C VAL A 190 -9.52 8.13 -0.02
N LEU A 191 -8.26 7.67 0.11
CA LEU A 191 -7.81 6.91 1.28
C LEU A 191 -7.81 7.76 2.56
N ARG A 192 -7.49 9.04 2.47
CA ARG A 192 -7.62 10.00 3.59
C ARG A 192 -9.08 10.25 3.99
N GLY A 193 -10.01 10.17 3.03
CA GLY A 193 -11.45 10.27 3.28
C GLY A 193 -12.07 9.04 3.96
N ILE A 194 -11.36 7.91 4.06
CA ILE A 194 -11.84 6.69 4.72
C ILE A 194 -11.28 6.65 6.15
N PRO A 195 -12.11 6.68 7.19
CA PRO A 195 -11.65 6.56 8.57
C PRO A 195 -10.87 5.25 8.80
N ALA A 196 -9.73 5.30 9.49
CA ALA A 196 -8.88 4.12 9.72
C ALA A 196 -9.63 2.97 10.40
N ARG A 197 -10.55 3.29 11.30
CA ARG A 197 -11.36 2.30 12.04
C ARG A 197 -12.44 1.63 11.18
N ASP A 198 -12.87 2.26 10.08
CA ASP A 198 -13.85 1.67 9.17
C ASP A 198 -13.23 0.57 8.33
N VAL A 199 -11.92 0.45 8.35
CA VAL A 199 -11.20 -0.65 7.73
C VAL A 199 -11.06 -1.80 8.71
N ARG A 200 -11.60 -2.96 8.33
CA ARG A 200 -11.53 -4.21 9.10
C ARG A 200 -10.18 -4.89 8.95
N SER A 201 -9.72 -5.00 7.71
CA SER A 201 -8.46 -5.66 7.39
C SER A 201 -7.81 -5.05 6.16
N ALA A 202 -6.50 -5.19 6.09
CA ALA A 202 -5.74 -5.00 4.87
C ALA A 202 -5.12 -6.34 4.46
N GLU A 203 -5.49 -6.81 3.27
CA GLU A 203 -5.00 -8.07 2.72
C GLU A 203 -3.91 -7.77 1.70
N VAL A 204 -2.67 -8.05 2.06
CA VAL A 204 -1.51 -7.84 1.20
C VAL A 204 -1.34 -9.07 0.31
N MET A 205 -1.41 -8.85 -0.99
CA MET A 205 -1.22 -9.83 -2.05
C MET A 205 -0.02 -9.40 -2.87
N TYR A 206 1.01 -10.23 -2.97
CA TYR A 206 2.15 -9.95 -3.85
C TYR A 206 1.94 -10.45 -5.28
N SER A 207 0.96 -11.32 -5.46
CA SER A 207 0.38 -11.73 -6.73
C SER A 207 -1.14 -11.71 -6.53
N ALA A 208 -1.78 -10.70 -7.05
CA ALA A 208 -3.23 -10.55 -6.92
C ALA A 208 -3.93 -11.53 -7.87
N PRO A 209 -4.94 -12.28 -7.41
CA PRO A 209 -5.74 -13.11 -8.30
C PRO A 209 -6.35 -12.31 -9.46
N PRO A 210 -6.40 -12.84 -10.69
CA PRO A 210 -6.75 -12.08 -11.90
C PRO A 210 -8.18 -11.54 -11.92
N GLN A 211 -9.09 -12.12 -11.13
CA GLN A 211 -10.46 -11.62 -10.96
C GLN A 211 -10.55 -10.23 -10.29
N TYR A 212 -9.46 -9.70 -9.78
CA TYR A 212 -9.38 -8.31 -9.32
C TYR A 212 -8.97 -7.33 -10.42
N HIS A 213 -8.68 -7.82 -11.62
CA HIS A 213 -8.17 -7.01 -12.76
C HIS A 213 -6.91 -6.21 -12.41
N VAL A 214 -6.10 -6.76 -11.52
CA VAL A 214 -4.80 -6.24 -11.10
C VAL A 214 -3.76 -7.28 -11.41
N ARG A 215 -2.63 -6.87 -11.93
CA ARG A 215 -1.42 -7.68 -12.10
C ARG A 215 -0.39 -7.24 -11.07
N GLY A 216 0.41 -8.19 -10.58
CA GLY A 216 1.40 -7.90 -9.56
C GLY A 216 0.81 -7.75 -8.17
N ALA A 217 1.35 -6.81 -7.39
CA ALA A 217 0.96 -6.65 -6.01
C ALA A 217 -0.30 -5.80 -5.83
N ALA A 218 -1.12 -6.19 -4.86
CA ALA A 218 -2.28 -5.41 -4.43
C ALA A 218 -2.46 -5.44 -2.91
N ILE A 219 -3.07 -4.39 -2.38
CA ILE A 219 -3.61 -4.38 -1.02
C ILE A 219 -5.11 -4.21 -1.12
N LEU A 220 -5.85 -5.20 -0.63
CA LEU A 220 -7.29 -5.14 -0.49
C LEU A 220 -7.63 -4.57 0.88
N LEU A 221 -8.20 -3.39 0.91
CA LEU A 221 -8.84 -2.83 2.09
C LEU A 221 -10.25 -3.40 2.18
N VAL A 222 -10.50 -4.17 3.22
CA VAL A 222 -11.86 -4.65 3.53
C VAL A 222 -12.42 -3.70 4.57
N THR A 223 -13.45 -2.98 4.21
CA THR A 223 -14.14 -2.12 5.16
C THR A 223 -15.07 -2.96 6.05
N ARG A 224 -15.44 -2.42 7.19
CA ARG A 224 -16.34 -3.13 8.10
C ARG A 224 -17.73 -3.21 7.47
N ASP A 225 -18.25 -4.41 7.43
CA ASP A 225 -19.68 -4.59 7.17
C ASP A 225 -20.44 -3.87 8.28
N ALA A 226 -21.24 -2.91 7.90
CA ALA A 226 -22.14 -2.24 8.82
C ALA A 226 -23.37 -3.14 9.13
N THR A 227 -23.23 -4.47 9.08
CA THR A 227 -24.27 -5.45 9.39
C THR A 227 -24.47 -5.58 10.90
N GLY A 228 -24.87 -4.50 11.53
CA GLY A 228 -25.52 -4.56 12.83
C GLY A 228 -26.99 -4.96 12.63
N LYS A 229 -27.49 -5.91 13.42
CA LYS A 229 -28.92 -6.30 13.46
C LYS A 229 -29.87 -5.12 13.75
N ASP A 230 -29.34 -4.00 14.23
CA ASP A 230 -30.04 -2.76 14.52
C ASP A 230 -29.70 -1.73 13.46
N GLY A 231 -30.50 -1.66 12.38
CA GLY A 231 -30.35 -0.71 11.29
C GLY A 231 -30.29 0.75 11.77
N GLY A 232 -29.08 1.25 12.03
CA GLY A 232 -28.80 2.57 12.56
C GLY A 232 -27.92 3.43 11.66
N TRP A 233 -27.90 4.72 11.91
CA TRP A 233 -26.90 5.63 11.37
C TRP A 233 -25.62 5.57 12.19
N GLN A 234 -24.49 5.46 11.53
CA GLN A 234 -23.16 5.56 12.13
C GLN A 234 -22.40 6.65 11.41
N GLY A 235 -21.60 7.42 12.13
CA GLY A 235 -20.89 8.51 11.52
C GLY A 235 -19.65 8.94 12.28
N GLN A 236 -18.80 9.69 11.58
CA GLN A 236 -17.61 10.31 12.11
C GLN A 236 -17.39 11.66 11.43
N ILE A 237 -16.89 12.61 12.19
CA ILE A 237 -16.37 13.88 11.69
C ILE A 237 -14.90 13.94 12.08
N ASN A 238 -14.05 14.41 11.20
CA ASN A 238 -12.66 14.72 11.48
C ASN A 238 -12.32 16.14 11.00
N ALA A 239 -11.45 16.77 11.74
CA ALA A 239 -10.88 18.07 11.41
C ALA A 239 -9.38 18.04 11.67
N ASP A 240 -8.61 18.44 10.67
CA ASP A 240 -7.15 18.50 10.74
C ASP A 240 -6.70 19.95 10.52
N TYR A 241 -5.76 20.38 11.35
CA TYR A 241 -4.97 21.57 11.16
C TYR A 241 -3.50 21.14 11.07
N ALA A 242 -2.86 21.45 9.93
CA ALA A 242 -1.45 21.14 9.74
C ALA A 242 -0.67 22.42 9.50
N GLN A 243 0.20 22.78 10.45
CA GLN A 243 1.15 23.86 10.29
C GLN A 243 2.42 23.32 9.64
N ARG A 244 2.62 23.68 8.37
CA ARG A 244 3.87 23.58 7.64
C ARG A 244 4.52 24.97 7.58
N HIS A 245 5.11 25.35 6.46
CA HIS A 245 5.43 26.77 6.26
C HIS A 245 4.15 27.61 6.30
N TYR A 246 3.09 27.15 5.62
CA TYR A 246 1.74 27.71 5.69
C TYR A 246 0.77 26.75 6.34
N ALA A 247 -0.35 27.28 6.84
CA ALA A 247 -1.42 26.49 7.42
C ALA A 247 -2.21 25.74 6.35
N ASN A 248 -2.53 24.48 6.63
CA ASN A 248 -3.39 23.62 5.82
C ASN A 248 -4.53 23.10 6.68
N TYR A 249 -5.70 22.92 6.11
CA TYR A 249 -6.91 22.51 6.82
C TYR A 249 -7.60 21.37 6.09
N THR A 250 -8.08 20.38 6.81
CA THR A 250 -8.94 19.33 6.26
C THR A 250 -10.16 19.17 7.15
N LEU A 251 -11.34 19.14 6.54
CA LEU A 251 -12.59 18.78 7.20
C LEU A 251 -13.17 17.57 6.48
N GLY A 252 -13.50 16.53 7.21
CA GLY A 252 -14.05 15.29 6.67
C GLY A 252 -15.26 14.81 7.46
N ALA A 253 -16.17 14.13 6.77
CA ALA A 253 -17.32 13.46 7.33
C ALA A 253 -17.52 12.11 6.66
N ALA A 254 -17.77 11.08 7.44
CA ALA A 254 -18.15 9.75 6.99
C ALA A 254 -19.49 9.37 7.63
N LEU A 255 -20.43 8.86 6.83
CA LEU A 255 -21.74 8.44 7.27
C LEU A 255 -22.07 7.09 6.65
N VAL A 256 -22.54 6.15 7.47
CA VAL A 256 -22.96 4.83 7.04
C VAL A 256 -24.39 4.55 7.51
N ARG A 257 -25.24 4.09 6.62
CA ARG A 257 -26.56 3.58 6.90
C ARG A 257 -26.65 2.14 6.45
N THR A 258 -27.05 1.26 7.35
CA THR A 258 -27.27 -0.15 7.04
C THR A 258 -28.72 -0.50 7.25
N ALA A 259 -29.26 -1.26 6.33
CA ALA A 259 -30.59 -1.88 6.40
C ALA A 259 -30.46 -3.36 6.01
N PRO A 260 -31.48 -4.21 6.27
CA PRO A 260 -31.36 -5.65 6.04
C PRO A 260 -30.99 -6.09 4.61
N ARG A 261 -31.27 -5.25 3.61
CA ARG A 261 -31.01 -5.56 2.20
C ARG A 261 -30.19 -4.51 1.46
N TRP A 262 -29.79 -3.44 2.12
CA TRP A 262 -28.97 -2.39 1.49
C TRP A 262 -28.07 -1.67 2.50
N MET A 263 -26.98 -1.18 1.99
CA MET A 263 -26.03 -0.31 2.70
C MET A 263 -25.82 0.95 1.87
N LEU A 264 -25.71 2.09 2.54
CA LEU A 264 -25.24 3.35 1.97
C LEU A 264 -24.07 3.84 2.81
N ARG A 265 -22.95 4.15 2.15
CA ARG A 265 -21.80 4.85 2.75
C ARG A 265 -21.58 6.14 1.99
N LEU A 266 -21.44 7.24 2.74
CA LEU A 266 -21.11 8.56 2.22
C LEU A 266 -19.85 9.03 2.91
N ASN A 267 -18.84 9.41 2.13
CA ASN A 267 -17.63 10.09 2.60
C ASN A 267 -17.54 11.42 1.87
N ALA A 268 -17.35 12.49 2.61
CA ALA A 268 -17.11 13.81 2.07
C ALA A 268 -15.90 14.43 2.77
N SER A 269 -15.03 15.10 2.03
CA SER A 269 -13.94 15.86 2.60
C SER A 269 -13.64 17.12 1.79
N SER A 270 -13.14 18.12 2.48
CA SER A 270 -12.65 19.35 1.89
C SER A 270 -11.29 19.67 2.51
N GLU A 271 -10.28 19.83 1.66
CA GLU A 271 -8.91 20.15 2.04
C GLU A 271 -8.51 21.48 1.41
N ALA A 272 -8.03 22.41 2.22
CA ALA A 272 -7.35 23.62 1.78
C ALA A 272 -5.85 23.46 2.02
N SER A 273 -5.07 23.36 0.96
CA SER A 273 -3.63 23.12 1.00
C SER A 273 -2.82 24.31 0.50
N HIS A 274 -1.68 24.55 1.15
CA HIS A 274 -0.75 25.60 0.77
C HIS A 274 0.71 25.16 1.02
N PRO A 275 1.22 24.13 0.31
CA PRO A 275 2.63 23.76 0.40
C PRO A 275 3.54 24.80 -0.24
N ARG A 276 4.75 24.89 0.31
CA ARG A 276 5.87 25.65 -0.23
C ARG A 276 6.94 24.66 -0.71
N GLY A 277 7.75 25.05 -1.66
CA GLY A 277 8.87 24.25 -2.12
C GLY A 277 9.95 25.11 -2.76
N GLY A 278 10.97 24.44 -3.28
CA GLY A 278 12.03 25.10 -4.03
C GLY A 278 13.01 24.09 -4.60
N LEU A 279 13.86 24.62 -5.46
CA LEU A 279 14.96 23.89 -6.09
C LEU A 279 16.11 24.84 -6.33
N ASP A 280 17.26 24.57 -5.76
CA ASP A 280 18.48 25.31 -6.07
C ASP A 280 19.31 24.45 -7.02
N ILE A 281 19.80 25.03 -8.11
CA ILE A 281 20.56 24.37 -9.16
C ILE A 281 21.91 25.09 -9.30
N ASP A 282 23.00 24.32 -9.25
CA ASP A 282 24.32 24.74 -9.66
C ASP A 282 24.77 23.82 -10.79
N ALA A 283 25.08 24.37 -11.93
CA ALA A 283 25.43 23.61 -13.12
C ALA A 283 26.61 24.23 -13.88
N ASP A 284 27.48 23.37 -14.37
CA ASP A 284 28.43 23.68 -15.42
C ASP A 284 27.87 23.18 -16.72
N HIS A 285 27.39 24.08 -17.59
CA HIS A 285 26.68 23.74 -18.81
C HIS A 285 27.56 23.88 -20.06
N PHE A 286 27.70 22.80 -20.79
CA PHE A 286 28.46 22.75 -22.04
C PHE A 286 27.51 22.71 -23.23
N TYR A 287 27.50 23.74 -24.08
CA TYR A 287 26.70 23.81 -25.32
C TYR A 287 27.45 24.58 -26.40
N HIS A 288 27.33 24.15 -27.64
CA HIS A 288 28.03 24.74 -28.81
C HIS A 288 29.50 25.04 -28.55
N ASN A 289 30.25 24.13 -27.89
CA ASN A 289 31.65 24.31 -27.42
C ASN A 289 31.88 25.51 -26.49
N ARG A 290 30.83 25.98 -25.84
CA ARG A 290 30.93 27.04 -24.80
C ARG A 290 30.66 26.40 -23.43
N HIS A 291 31.30 26.93 -22.45
CA HIS A 291 31.09 26.60 -21.03
C HIS A 291 30.39 27.78 -20.36
N GLN A 292 29.30 27.48 -19.64
CA GLN A 292 28.56 28.47 -18.88
C GLN A 292 28.22 27.92 -17.49
N ALA A 293 28.73 28.59 -16.46
CA ALA A 293 28.25 28.32 -15.10
C ALA A 293 26.85 28.89 -14.92
N VAL A 294 25.93 28.06 -14.49
CA VAL A 294 24.54 28.42 -14.24
C VAL A 294 24.21 28.17 -12.79
N THR A 295 23.74 29.19 -12.11
CA THR A 295 23.07 29.10 -10.81
C THR A 295 21.61 29.48 -10.98
N GLN A 296 20.72 28.74 -10.33
CA GLN A 296 19.29 28.99 -10.37
C GLN A 296 18.70 28.67 -9.00
N GLN A 297 17.93 29.60 -8.45
CA GLN A 297 17.19 29.39 -7.20
C GLN A 297 15.69 29.54 -7.47
N ASP A 298 14.95 28.47 -7.32
CA ASP A 298 13.51 28.47 -7.48
C ASP A 298 12.82 28.40 -6.12
N ARG A 299 11.78 29.21 -5.94
CA ARG A 299 10.86 29.14 -4.80
C ARG A 299 9.45 29.00 -5.32
N THR A 300 8.75 28.03 -4.78
CA THR A 300 7.39 27.69 -5.22
C THR A 300 6.39 27.78 -4.09
N SER A 301 5.20 28.20 -4.44
CA SER A 301 4.02 28.25 -3.56
C SER A 301 2.83 27.68 -4.31
N HIS A 302 2.10 26.76 -3.70
CA HIS A 302 0.95 26.12 -4.34
C HIS A 302 -0.26 26.19 -3.42
N ARG A 303 -1.34 26.85 -3.86
CA ARG A 303 -2.63 26.86 -3.15
C ARG A 303 -3.65 26.06 -3.94
N ALA A 304 -4.47 25.29 -3.24
CA ALA A 304 -5.62 24.62 -3.84
C ALA A 304 -6.66 24.27 -2.78
N GLN A 305 -7.92 24.17 -3.20
CA GLN A 305 -8.98 23.55 -2.42
C GLN A 305 -9.42 22.28 -3.14
N THR A 306 -9.35 21.16 -2.46
CA THR A 306 -9.76 19.85 -2.99
C THR A 306 -10.99 19.39 -2.25
N HIS A 307 -12.06 19.11 -2.99
CA HIS A 307 -13.31 18.56 -2.46
C HIS A 307 -13.47 17.14 -2.98
N LEU A 308 -13.78 16.21 -2.10
CA LEU A 308 -14.06 14.80 -2.42
C LEU A 308 -15.44 14.43 -1.91
N ILE A 309 -16.21 13.77 -2.76
CA ILE A 309 -17.44 13.08 -2.37
C ILE A 309 -17.34 11.66 -2.90
N ARG A 310 -17.54 10.67 -2.03
CA ARG A 310 -17.63 9.26 -2.41
C ARG A 310 -18.91 8.67 -1.81
N MET A 311 -19.74 8.15 -2.68
CA MET A 311 -20.96 7.40 -2.34
C MET A 311 -20.75 5.94 -2.73
N GLU A 312 -21.10 5.05 -1.84
CA GLU A 312 -21.09 3.62 -2.10
C GLU A 312 -22.42 3.03 -1.61
N THR A 313 -23.08 2.27 -2.48
CA THR A 313 -24.28 1.53 -2.13
C THR A 313 -24.08 0.07 -2.47
N ASP A 314 -24.62 -0.80 -1.65
CA ASP A 314 -24.67 -2.23 -1.89
C ASP A 314 -26.09 -2.72 -1.64
N LEU A 315 -26.70 -3.34 -2.65
CA LEU A 315 -28.07 -3.86 -2.61
C LEU A 315 -28.02 -5.37 -2.71
N GLN A 316 -28.50 -6.05 -1.68
CA GLN A 316 -28.66 -7.49 -1.67
C GLN A 316 -29.91 -7.89 -2.47
N LEU A 317 -29.73 -8.40 -3.69
CA LEU A 317 -30.81 -8.87 -4.56
C LEU A 317 -31.34 -10.24 -4.11
N SER A 318 -30.45 -11.12 -3.65
CA SER A 318 -30.72 -12.41 -3.06
C SER A 318 -29.75 -12.73 -1.94
N LYS A 319 -29.86 -13.90 -1.29
CA LYS A 319 -28.89 -14.31 -0.26
C LYS A 319 -27.44 -14.35 -0.75
N GLN A 320 -27.23 -14.50 -2.05
CA GLN A 320 -25.90 -14.69 -2.66
C GLN A 320 -25.65 -13.74 -3.83
N SER A 321 -26.54 -12.79 -4.11
CA SER A 321 -26.41 -11.86 -5.22
C SER A 321 -26.49 -10.42 -4.73
N HIS A 322 -25.52 -9.60 -5.17
CA HIS A 322 -25.36 -8.20 -4.75
C HIS A 322 -25.20 -7.31 -5.97
N LEU A 323 -25.83 -6.13 -5.92
CA LEU A 323 -25.63 -5.05 -6.88
C LEU A 323 -24.97 -3.89 -6.15
N GLY A 324 -23.77 -3.52 -6.56
CA GLY A 324 -22.99 -2.43 -6.00
C GLY A 324 -22.93 -1.23 -6.94
N LEU A 325 -23.03 -0.03 -6.39
CA LEU A 325 -22.75 1.23 -7.09
C LEU A 325 -21.78 2.04 -6.26
N VAL A 326 -20.66 2.46 -6.87
CA VAL A 326 -19.69 3.38 -6.29
C VAL A 326 -19.57 4.60 -7.17
N TYR A 327 -19.78 5.77 -6.61
CA TYR A 327 -19.55 7.04 -7.27
C TYR A 327 -18.54 7.86 -6.50
N THR A 328 -17.54 8.40 -7.19
CA THR A 328 -16.51 9.28 -6.64
C THR A 328 -16.41 10.54 -7.48
N ALA A 329 -16.53 11.70 -6.85
CA ALA A 329 -16.26 12.99 -7.46
C ALA A 329 -15.13 13.68 -6.70
N ARG A 330 -14.12 14.19 -7.43
CA ARG A 330 -13.05 15.03 -6.91
C ARG A 330 -13.01 16.33 -7.69
N LEU A 331 -13.10 17.44 -6.98
CA LEU A 331 -13.06 18.79 -7.53
C LEU A 331 -11.86 19.52 -6.94
N VAL A 332 -11.04 20.16 -7.77
CA VAL A 332 -9.97 21.05 -7.34
C VAL A 332 -10.28 22.47 -7.80
N THR A 333 -10.45 23.33 -6.83
CA THR A 333 -10.80 24.75 -7.04
C THR A 333 -9.71 25.65 -6.51
N GLY A 334 -9.66 26.89 -6.98
CA GLY A 334 -8.75 27.92 -6.46
C GLY A 334 -7.27 27.55 -6.59
N ARG A 335 -6.91 26.68 -7.55
CA ARG A 335 -5.52 26.30 -7.78
C ARG A 335 -4.73 27.55 -8.22
N ARG A 336 -3.65 27.79 -7.49
CA ARG A 336 -2.65 28.81 -7.79
C ARG A 336 -1.29 28.22 -7.51
N PHE A 337 -0.47 28.12 -8.52
CA PHE A 337 0.92 27.70 -8.40
C PHE A 337 1.80 28.85 -8.87
N GLU A 338 2.64 29.32 -7.97
CA GLU A 338 3.61 30.39 -8.24
C GLU A 338 5.00 29.79 -8.16
N ARG A 339 5.85 30.18 -9.09
CA ARG A 339 7.28 29.92 -9.08
C ARG A 339 8.02 31.20 -9.40
N ILE A 340 8.95 31.54 -8.54
CA ILE A 340 9.90 32.62 -8.76
C ILE A 340 11.28 31.99 -8.83
N GLY A 341 11.96 32.21 -9.94
CA GLY A 341 13.31 31.68 -10.20
C GLY A 341 14.26 32.82 -10.49
N GLU A 342 15.38 32.87 -9.78
CA GLU A 342 16.43 33.86 -9.93
C GLU A 342 17.79 33.16 -10.12
N GLY A 343 18.59 33.63 -11.06
CA GLY A 343 19.88 33.04 -11.32
C GLY A 343 20.72 33.79 -12.35
N THR A 344 21.81 33.15 -12.76
CA THR A 344 22.76 33.72 -13.74
C THR A 344 22.14 33.99 -15.10
N LEU A 345 21.09 33.26 -15.47
CA LEU A 345 20.39 33.47 -16.73
C LEU A 345 19.34 34.58 -16.65
N GLY A 346 18.90 34.94 -15.44
CA GLY A 346 17.94 36.01 -15.22
C GLY A 346 16.87 35.69 -14.20
N LEU A 347 15.83 36.52 -14.18
CA LEU A 347 14.66 36.40 -13.32
C LEU A 347 13.50 35.81 -14.10
N SER A 348 12.89 34.76 -13.56
CA SER A 348 11.68 34.17 -14.12
C SER A 348 10.56 34.15 -13.10
N ARG A 349 9.34 34.40 -13.54
CA ARG A 349 8.12 34.26 -12.75
C ARG A 349 7.14 33.39 -13.52
N SER A 350 6.62 32.37 -12.89
CA SER A 350 5.60 31.50 -13.45
C SER A 350 4.39 31.47 -12.53
N TYR A 351 3.24 31.78 -13.06
CA TYR A 351 1.97 31.73 -12.36
C TYR A 351 0.99 30.82 -13.09
N THR A 352 0.61 29.72 -12.46
CA THR A 352 -0.37 28.78 -13.02
C THR A 352 -1.65 28.79 -12.20
N SER A 353 -2.79 28.95 -12.86
CA SER A 353 -4.11 28.88 -12.24
C SER A 353 -5.04 27.97 -13.05
N ASN A 354 -6.11 27.49 -12.41
CA ASN A 354 -7.15 26.80 -13.13
C ASN A 354 -8.20 27.80 -13.66
N GLU A 355 -8.50 27.76 -14.96
CA GLU A 355 -9.58 28.53 -15.58
C GLU A 355 -10.96 28.04 -15.12
N ARG A 356 -11.08 26.73 -14.87
CA ARG A 356 -12.26 26.03 -14.33
C ARG A 356 -11.83 25.02 -13.30
N PRO A 357 -12.70 24.63 -12.36
CA PRO A 357 -12.38 23.54 -11.44
C PRO A 357 -11.91 22.30 -12.18
N THR A 358 -10.75 21.74 -11.76
CA THR A 358 -10.32 20.40 -12.23
C THR A 358 -11.30 19.38 -11.67
N GLN A 359 -11.87 18.54 -12.53
CA GLN A 359 -12.94 17.61 -12.18
C GLN A 359 -12.52 16.17 -12.51
N LEU A 360 -12.80 15.29 -11.57
CA LEU A 360 -12.73 13.85 -11.81
C LEU A 360 -14.02 13.21 -11.31
N HIS A 361 -14.73 12.51 -12.18
CA HIS A 361 -15.93 11.76 -11.88
C HIS A 361 -15.68 10.30 -12.23
N ASN A 362 -15.95 9.39 -11.29
CA ASN A 362 -15.82 7.95 -11.51
C ASN A 362 -17.09 7.27 -10.99
N ALA A 363 -17.71 6.45 -11.81
CA ALA A 363 -18.87 5.65 -11.46
C ALA A 363 -18.62 4.19 -11.81
N LEU A 364 -18.74 3.28 -10.85
CA LEU A 364 -18.65 1.84 -11.03
C LEU A 364 -19.96 1.18 -10.62
N LEU A 365 -20.55 0.42 -11.51
CA LEU A 365 -21.67 -0.48 -11.26
C LEU A 365 -21.15 -1.92 -11.36
N ASP A 366 -21.39 -2.74 -10.34
CA ASP A 366 -21.04 -4.15 -10.35
C ASP A 366 -22.15 -5.05 -9.83
N LEU A 367 -22.33 -6.19 -10.48
CA LEU A 367 -23.26 -7.25 -10.12
C LEU A 367 -22.47 -8.51 -9.79
N SER A 368 -22.69 -9.06 -8.60
CA SER A 368 -22.17 -10.38 -8.21
C SER A 368 -23.32 -11.35 -8.00
N THR A 369 -23.20 -12.56 -8.53
CA THR A 369 -24.27 -13.59 -8.47
C THR A 369 -23.83 -14.78 -7.63
N GLY A 370 -24.80 -15.54 -7.11
CA GLY A 370 -24.53 -16.73 -6.28
C GLY A 370 -23.88 -17.90 -7.04
N PHE A 371 -23.94 -17.91 -8.37
CA PHE A 371 -23.28 -18.93 -9.19
C PHE A 371 -21.87 -18.53 -9.66
N GLY A 372 -21.31 -17.44 -9.09
CA GLY A 372 -19.92 -17.03 -9.30
C GLY A 372 -19.69 -16.07 -10.47
N LEU A 373 -20.73 -15.62 -11.19
CA LEU A 373 -20.61 -14.59 -12.21
C LEU A 373 -20.53 -13.19 -11.57
N LYS A 374 -19.57 -12.41 -11.99
CA LYS A 374 -19.41 -11.00 -11.66
C LYS A 374 -19.35 -10.18 -12.95
N LEU A 375 -20.22 -9.19 -13.07
CA LEU A 375 -20.24 -8.24 -14.18
C LEU A 375 -19.99 -6.84 -13.64
N GLY A 376 -19.29 -6.01 -14.40
CA GLY A 376 -19.10 -4.62 -14.01
C GLY A 376 -18.90 -3.69 -15.18
N ALA A 377 -19.31 -2.45 -14.96
CA ALA A 377 -19.09 -1.33 -15.87
C ALA A 377 -18.61 -0.11 -15.06
N GLU A 378 -17.52 0.50 -15.51
CA GLU A 378 -16.92 1.67 -14.88
C GLU A 378 -16.72 2.77 -15.91
N TYR A 379 -17.17 3.97 -15.57
CA TYR A 379 -16.94 5.16 -16.37
C TYR A 379 -16.18 6.18 -15.54
N THR A 380 -15.12 6.73 -16.14
CA THR A 380 -14.33 7.81 -15.55
C THR A 380 -14.24 8.97 -16.52
N ARG A 381 -14.52 10.17 -16.03
CA ARG A 381 -14.29 11.43 -16.74
C ARG A 381 -13.35 12.32 -15.94
N TYR A 382 -12.34 12.80 -16.59
CA TYR A 382 -11.40 13.80 -16.08
C TYR A 382 -11.41 15.02 -16.98
N GLU A 383 -11.46 16.22 -16.40
CA GLU A 383 -11.35 17.48 -17.13
C GLU A 383 -10.49 18.47 -16.34
N GLU A 384 -9.48 19.02 -17.00
CA GLU A 384 -8.61 20.05 -16.44
C GLU A 384 -8.38 21.14 -17.48
N ARG A 385 -8.38 22.41 -17.01
CA ARG A 385 -8.00 23.57 -17.81
C ARG A 385 -7.14 24.48 -16.96
N LEU A 386 -5.90 24.65 -17.38
CA LEU A 386 -4.90 25.47 -16.70
C LEU A 386 -4.45 26.59 -17.62
N GLN A 387 -4.21 27.75 -17.04
CA GLN A 387 -3.50 28.84 -17.67
C GLN A 387 -2.21 29.08 -16.90
N GLN A 388 -1.09 29.05 -17.58
CA GLN A 388 0.22 29.45 -17.08
C GLN A 388 0.62 30.77 -17.75
N HIS A 389 1.01 31.73 -16.92
CA HIS A 389 1.67 32.94 -17.35
C HIS A 389 3.14 32.84 -16.93
N PHE A 390 4.06 33.07 -17.83
CA PHE A 390 5.49 32.93 -17.65
C PHE A 390 6.21 34.17 -18.15
N ASP A 391 6.77 34.93 -17.22
CA ASP A 391 7.63 36.09 -17.48
C ASP A 391 9.07 35.69 -17.27
N TYR A 392 9.95 36.08 -18.18
CA TYR A 392 11.36 35.83 -18.10
C TYR A 392 12.18 37.02 -18.58
N GLU A 393 13.02 37.55 -17.72
CA GLU A 393 14.01 38.57 -18.05
C GLU A 393 15.39 37.97 -18.14
N ASN A 394 15.95 37.89 -19.35
CA ASN A 394 17.30 37.34 -19.57
C ASN A 394 18.36 38.40 -19.33
N THR A 395 19.20 38.17 -18.30
CA THR A 395 20.28 39.12 -17.93
C THR A 395 21.45 39.13 -18.90
N LEU A 396 21.64 38.05 -19.69
CA LEU A 396 22.74 37.92 -20.64
C LEU A 396 22.46 38.59 -21.98
N SER A 397 21.22 38.46 -22.47
CA SER A 397 20.78 39.01 -23.76
C SER A 397 20.01 40.33 -23.62
N HIS A 398 19.68 40.73 -22.39
CA HIS A 398 18.82 41.89 -22.09
C HIS A 398 17.45 41.83 -22.82
N THR A 399 16.91 40.64 -22.98
CA THR A 399 15.61 40.38 -23.58
C THR A 399 14.61 39.97 -22.53
N SER A 400 13.35 40.36 -22.71
CA SER A 400 12.21 39.85 -21.93
C SER A 400 11.39 38.90 -22.76
N THR A 401 10.76 37.95 -22.14
CA THR A 401 9.78 37.04 -22.74
C THR A 401 8.53 36.99 -21.89
N ASP A 402 7.40 37.26 -22.49
CA ASP A 402 6.07 37.10 -21.90
C ASP A 402 5.34 35.99 -22.67
N LEU A 403 5.00 34.91 -21.96
CA LEU A 403 4.38 33.74 -22.55
C LEU A 403 3.16 33.31 -21.72
N THR A 404 2.02 33.25 -22.34
CA THR A 404 0.83 32.62 -21.77
C THR A 404 0.59 31.27 -22.45
N THR A 405 0.54 30.22 -21.63
CA THR A 405 0.21 28.86 -22.08
C THR A 405 -1.14 28.45 -21.53
N ARG A 406 -2.06 28.03 -22.38
CA ARG A 406 -3.34 27.43 -21.99
C ARG A 406 -3.34 25.95 -22.26
N ASN A 407 -3.48 25.16 -21.22
CA ASN A 407 -3.51 23.70 -21.26
C ASN A 407 -4.94 23.22 -20.96
N ALA A 408 -5.46 22.36 -21.82
CA ALA A 408 -6.74 21.69 -21.60
C ALA A 408 -6.57 20.19 -21.80
N GLN A 409 -7.06 19.38 -20.86
CA GLN A 409 -7.11 17.96 -20.99
C GLN A 409 -8.49 17.44 -20.62
N LYS A 410 -9.03 16.55 -21.45
CA LYS A 410 -10.29 15.85 -21.20
C LYS A 410 -10.09 14.37 -21.51
N ILE A 411 -10.33 13.52 -20.52
CA ILE A 411 -10.24 12.08 -20.63
C ILE A 411 -11.61 11.48 -20.32
N ASP A 412 -12.13 10.68 -21.24
CA ASP A 412 -13.31 9.84 -21.03
C ASP A 412 -12.87 8.37 -21.14
N ARG A 413 -13.15 7.54 -20.11
CA ARG A 413 -12.70 6.16 -20.03
C ARG A 413 -13.86 5.25 -19.62
N LEU A 414 -14.16 4.25 -20.43
CA LEU A 414 -15.11 3.20 -20.17
C LEU A 414 -14.37 1.87 -19.98
N ARG A 415 -14.67 1.15 -18.91
CA ARG A 415 -14.19 -0.20 -18.67
C ARG A 415 -15.36 -1.11 -18.38
N VAL A 416 -15.46 -2.23 -19.09
CA VAL A 416 -16.44 -3.29 -18.82
C VAL A 416 -15.70 -4.60 -18.56
N PHE A 417 -16.24 -5.42 -17.67
CA PHE A 417 -15.63 -6.71 -17.36
C PHE A 417 -16.70 -7.77 -17.01
N ALA A 418 -16.31 -9.01 -17.23
CA ALA A 418 -17.10 -10.18 -16.86
C ALA A 418 -16.16 -11.26 -16.32
N ASP A 419 -16.42 -11.75 -15.12
CA ASP A 419 -15.64 -12.75 -14.43
C ASP A 419 -16.52 -13.93 -14.04
N GLN A 420 -15.96 -15.13 -14.14
CA GLN A 420 -16.60 -16.34 -13.67
C GLN A 420 -15.66 -17.15 -12.81
N SER A 421 -16.16 -17.69 -11.74
CA SER A 421 -15.42 -18.49 -10.78
C SER A 421 -16.16 -19.81 -10.51
N HIS A 422 -15.49 -20.93 -10.73
CA HIS A 422 -16.04 -22.27 -10.54
C HIS A 422 -15.19 -23.06 -9.54
N PRO A 423 -15.74 -23.45 -8.39
CA PRO A 423 -15.11 -24.47 -7.55
C PRO A 423 -15.31 -25.85 -8.19
N ILE A 424 -14.20 -26.58 -8.37
CA ILE A 424 -14.18 -27.95 -8.89
C ILE A 424 -13.75 -28.87 -7.73
N GLY A 425 -14.76 -29.52 -7.13
CA GLY A 425 -14.53 -30.26 -5.89
C GLY A 425 -14.16 -29.36 -4.71
N LYS A 426 -13.34 -29.86 -3.79
CA LYS A 426 -12.92 -29.09 -2.58
C LYS A 426 -11.55 -28.43 -2.73
N ALA A 427 -10.76 -28.85 -3.70
CA ALA A 427 -9.34 -28.47 -3.79
C ALA A 427 -9.04 -27.49 -4.93
N LEU A 428 -9.83 -27.46 -6.00
CA LEU A 428 -9.57 -26.68 -7.19
C LEU A 428 -10.65 -25.63 -7.42
N LYS A 429 -10.23 -24.40 -7.72
CA LYS A 429 -11.10 -23.32 -8.18
C LYS A 429 -10.51 -22.76 -9.47
N VAL A 430 -11.35 -22.66 -10.49
CA VAL A 430 -11.00 -22.07 -11.80
C VAL A 430 -11.66 -20.72 -11.93
N ASN A 431 -10.87 -19.70 -12.27
CA ASN A 431 -11.31 -18.33 -12.49
C ASN A 431 -10.97 -17.94 -13.93
N TYR A 432 -11.93 -17.39 -14.66
CA TYR A 432 -11.69 -16.85 -15.99
C TYR A 432 -12.56 -15.63 -16.24
N GLY A 433 -12.13 -14.80 -17.16
CA GLY A 433 -12.86 -13.58 -17.43
C GLY A 433 -12.28 -12.76 -18.55
N ALA A 434 -12.99 -11.68 -18.86
CA ALA A 434 -12.64 -10.73 -19.88
C ALA A 434 -12.81 -9.31 -19.35
N GLU A 435 -11.93 -8.42 -19.82
CA GLU A 435 -12.02 -6.97 -19.59
C GLU A 435 -11.81 -6.25 -20.91
N TYR A 436 -12.62 -5.24 -21.16
CA TYR A 436 -12.42 -4.30 -22.27
C TYR A 436 -12.40 -2.88 -21.73
N LEU A 437 -11.38 -2.14 -22.15
CA LEU A 437 -11.18 -0.74 -21.80
C LEU A 437 -11.13 0.08 -23.10
N TYR A 438 -11.89 1.15 -23.10
CA TYR A 438 -11.88 2.17 -24.15
C TYR A 438 -11.69 3.53 -23.50
N ALA A 439 -10.67 4.27 -23.91
CA ALA A 439 -10.45 5.63 -23.45
C ALA A 439 -10.16 6.57 -24.61
N THR A 440 -10.59 7.82 -24.46
CA THR A 440 -10.24 8.93 -25.34
C THR A 440 -9.59 10.01 -24.49
N ASP A 441 -8.46 10.50 -24.94
CA ASP A 441 -7.79 11.68 -24.40
C ASP A 441 -7.83 12.78 -25.46
N HIS A 442 -8.33 13.94 -25.09
CA HIS A 442 -8.25 15.16 -25.87
C HIS A 442 -7.43 16.18 -25.09
N SER A 443 -6.23 16.45 -25.55
CA SER A 443 -5.28 17.38 -24.95
C SER A 443 -4.94 18.48 -25.92
N ALA A 444 -5.11 19.72 -25.48
CA ALA A 444 -4.76 20.91 -26.24
C ALA A 444 -3.81 21.78 -25.44
N GLN A 445 -2.77 22.29 -26.07
CA GLN A 445 -1.86 23.29 -25.53
C GLN A 445 -1.73 24.43 -26.53
N ARG A 446 -2.03 25.64 -26.09
CA ARG A 446 -1.98 26.85 -26.90
C ARG A 446 -1.04 27.86 -26.28
N TYR A 447 -0.20 28.43 -27.11
CA TYR A 447 0.75 29.45 -26.72
C TYR A 447 0.30 30.82 -27.21
N THR A 448 0.43 31.84 -26.38
CA THR A 448 0.24 33.22 -26.74
C THR A 448 1.43 34.01 -26.24
N SER A 449 2.19 34.57 -27.15
CA SER A 449 3.36 35.42 -26.85
C SER A 449 3.62 36.33 -28.01
N ASP A 450 4.00 37.54 -27.70
CA ASP A 450 4.47 38.51 -28.69
C ASP A 450 5.98 38.29 -29.04
N ASP A 451 6.71 37.59 -28.16
CA ASP A 451 8.17 37.49 -28.17
C ASP A 451 8.68 36.09 -28.61
N VAL A 452 7.87 35.03 -28.57
CA VAL A 452 8.25 33.68 -28.87
C VAL A 452 7.59 33.20 -30.16
N ALA A 453 8.24 33.42 -31.28
CA ALA A 453 7.81 32.87 -32.58
C ALA A 453 8.17 31.38 -32.66
N GLY A 454 7.24 30.55 -33.13
CA GLY A 454 7.55 29.16 -33.54
C GLY A 454 7.20 28.05 -32.56
N LEU A 455 6.51 28.32 -31.42
CA LEU A 455 5.92 27.25 -30.62
C LEU A 455 4.60 26.78 -31.26
N PRO A 456 4.51 25.56 -31.78
CA PRO A 456 3.29 25.09 -32.43
C PRO A 456 2.21 24.80 -31.38
N ASP A 457 1.01 25.29 -31.61
CA ASP A 457 -0.17 24.82 -30.87
C ASP A 457 -0.34 23.32 -31.03
N ILE A 458 -0.75 22.67 -29.97
CA ILE A 458 -1.00 21.24 -29.90
C ILE A 458 -2.50 21.01 -29.71
N ASP A 459 -3.09 20.18 -30.55
CA ASP A 459 -4.46 19.69 -30.38
C ASP A 459 -4.45 18.19 -30.74
N ASN A 460 -4.31 17.34 -29.73
CA ASN A 460 -4.18 15.91 -29.92
C ASN A 460 -5.41 15.18 -29.40
N ARG A 461 -5.87 14.22 -30.22
CA ARG A 461 -6.88 13.24 -29.80
C ARG A 461 -6.27 11.85 -29.87
N LEU A 462 -6.12 11.23 -28.71
CA LEU A 462 -5.60 9.89 -28.59
C LEU A 462 -6.70 8.93 -28.17
N THR A 463 -6.66 7.74 -28.71
CA THR A 463 -7.61 6.67 -28.34
C THR A 463 -6.82 5.47 -27.84
N GLU A 464 -7.24 4.98 -26.70
CA GLU A 464 -6.74 3.74 -26.11
C GLU A 464 -7.81 2.65 -26.18
N ARG A 465 -7.42 1.44 -26.61
CA ARG A 465 -8.25 0.25 -26.60
C ARG A 465 -7.43 -0.89 -26.01
N THR A 466 -7.95 -1.48 -24.93
CA THR A 466 -7.28 -2.62 -24.32
C THR A 466 -8.29 -3.73 -24.10
N ALA A 467 -8.03 -4.88 -24.71
CA ALA A 467 -8.79 -6.10 -24.46
C ALA A 467 -7.93 -7.09 -23.68
N ARG A 468 -8.48 -7.68 -22.64
CA ARG A 468 -7.83 -8.67 -21.79
C ARG A 468 -8.69 -9.90 -21.63
N LEU A 469 -8.06 -11.06 -21.70
CA LEU A 469 -8.64 -12.35 -21.35
C LEU A 469 -7.74 -13.01 -20.33
N TYR A 470 -8.31 -13.62 -19.31
CA TYR A 470 -7.51 -14.34 -18.32
C TYR A 470 -8.11 -15.70 -18.00
N LEU A 471 -7.21 -16.61 -17.63
CA LEU A 471 -7.52 -17.90 -17.05
C LEU A 471 -6.61 -18.08 -15.81
N GLY A 472 -7.19 -18.46 -14.70
CA GLY A 472 -6.47 -18.71 -13.45
C GLY A 472 -7.01 -19.91 -12.71
N THR A 473 -6.13 -20.54 -11.93
CA THR A 473 -6.46 -21.67 -11.07
C THR A 473 -5.94 -21.41 -9.66
N GLU A 474 -6.75 -21.76 -8.67
CA GLU A 474 -6.37 -21.79 -7.26
C GLU A 474 -6.52 -23.24 -6.79
N PHE A 475 -5.44 -23.82 -6.29
CA PHE A 475 -5.38 -25.22 -5.88
C PHE A 475 -4.94 -25.33 -4.42
N ALA A 476 -5.81 -25.85 -3.58
CA ALA A 476 -5.53 -26.16 -2.18
C ALA A 476 -5.32 -27.66 -2.04
N LEU A 477 -4.06 -28.11 -2.15
CA LEU A 477 -3.70 -29.53 -2.01
C LEU A 477 -4.02 -30.07 -0.62
N THR A 478 -3.70 -29.27 0.38
CA THR A 478 -3.93 -29.57 1.80
C THR A 478 -4.33 -28.26 2.50
N SER A 479 -4.72 -28.34 3.77
CA SER A 479 -5.00 -27.15 4.59
C SER A 479 -3.79 -26.21 4.75
N ASN A 480 -2.59 -26.73 4.58
CA ASN A 480 -1.33 -26.00 4.78
C ASN A 480 -0.56 -25.71 3.48
N PHE A 481 -1.04 -26.17 2.32
CA PHE A 481 -0.37 -25.94 1.03
C PHE A 481 -1.36 -25.45 -0.03
N SER A 482 -1.12 -24.27 -0.58
CA SER A 482 -1.91 -23.69 -1.66
C SER A 482 -1.04 -23.18 -2.80
N LEU A 483 -1.53 -23.36 -4.01
CA LEU A 483 -0.91 -22.96 -5.26
C LEU A 483 -1.91 -22.14 -6.07
N SER A 484 -1.49 -21.06 -6.69
CA SER A 484 -2.25 -20.38 -7.71
C SER A 484 -1.39 -20.12 -8.94
N ALA A 485 -2.00 -20.24 -10.10
CA ALA A 485 -1.37 -19.92 -11.37
C ALA A 485 -2.40 -19.20 -12.24
N SER A 486 -1.98 -18.18 -12.98
CA SER A 486 -2.83 -17.50 -13.94
C SER A 486 -2.04 -17.02 -15.17
N LEU A 487 -2.76 -16.90 -16.24
CA LEU A 487 -2.25 -16.34 -17.51
C LEU A 487 -3.26 -15.31 -17.98
N THR A 488 -2.79 -14.07 -18.21
CA THR A 488 -3.59 -12.99 -18.81
C THR A 488 -3.00 -12.65 -20.17
N GLY A 489 -3.83 -12.68 -21.20
CA GLY A 489 -3.51 -12.16 -22.53
C GLY A 489 -4.07 -10.75 -22.68
N GLU A 490 -3.29 -9.84 -23.25
CA GLU A 490 -3.67 -8.45 -23.52
C GLU A 490 -3.40 -8.08 -24.98
N ASP A 491 -4.39 -7.47 -25.65
CA ASP A 491 -4.23 -6.70 -26.88
C ASP A 491 -4.39 -5.21 -26.51
N TYR A 492 -3.28 -4.46 -26.61
CA TYR A 492 -3.22 -3.03 -26.28
C TYR A 492 -2.97 -2.20 -27.52
N ARG A 493 -3.79 -1.18 -27.73
CA ARG A 493 -3.67 -0.22 -28.83
C ARG A 493 -3.78 1.19 -28.29
N PHE A 494 -2.76 1.99 -28.54
CA PHE A 494 -2.72 3.40 -28.17
C PHE A 494 -1.92 4.19 -29.21
N ALA A 495 -2.53 5.22 -29.77
CA ALA A 495 -1.95 5.99 -30.87
C ALA A 495 -1.43 5.04 -32.00
N ASN A 496 -0.14 5.07 -32.28
CA ASN A 496 0.52 4.21 -33.25
C ASN A 496 1.10 2.91 -32.67
N THR A 497 0.90 2.68 -31.36
CA THR A 497 1.40 1.50 -30.67
C THR A 497 0.35 0.40 -30.67
N HIS A 498 0.73 -0.80 -31.14
CA HIS A 498 -0.05 -2.03 -31.00
C HIS A 498 0.85 -3.10 -30.38
N ASP A 499 0.50 -3.57 -29.19
CA ASP A 499 1.29 -4.55 -28.45
C ASP A 499 0.41 -5.68 -27.91
N ARG A 500 0.82 -6.92 -28.15
CA ARG A 500 0.21 -8.12 -27.59
C ARG A 500 1.13 -8.72 -26.55
N THR A 501 0.60 -8.92 -25.37
CA THR A 501 1.42 -9.35 -24.23
C THR A 501 0.74 -10.47 -23.47
N LEU A 502 1.53 -11.46 -23.04
CA LEU A 502 1.12 -12.50 -22.10
C LEU A 502 1.73 -12.20 -20.73
N PHE A 503 0.93 -12.35 -19.69
CA PHE A 503 1.30 -12.11 -18.30
C PHE A 503 1.09 -13.38 -17.49
N PRO A 504 2.13 -14.23 -17.34
CA PRO A 504 2.10 -15.34 -16.41
C PRO A 504 2.26 -14.86 -14.99
N GLU A 505 1.46 -15.41 -14.09
CA GLU A 505 1.57 -15.21 -12.66
C GLU A 505 1.49 -16.54 -11.91
N PHE A 506 2.25 -16.64 -10.83
CA PHE A 506 2.34 -17.83 -10.02
C PHE A 506 2.49 -17.42 -8.55
N SER A 507 1.80 -18.12 -7.66
CA SER A 507 1.95 -17.95 -6.22
C SER A 507 1.81 -19.29 -5.50
N LEU A 508 2.75 -19.54 -4.61
CA LEU A 508 2.79 -20.71 -3.73
C LEU A 508 2.80 -20.23 -2.29
N THR A 509 2.01 -20.87 -1.47
CA THR A 509 2.00 -20.65 -0.02
C THR A 509 2.03 -21.99 0.69
N TRP A 510 2.99 -22.17 1.58
CA TRP A 510 3.19 -23.38 2.35
C TRP A 510 3.37 -23.06 3.83
N ALA A 511 2.42 -23.47 4.65
CA ALA A 511 2.57 -23.48 6.10
C ALA A 511 3.38 -24.70 6.50
N LEU A 512 4.66 -24.51 6.80
CA LEU A 512 5.59 -25.55 7.21
C LEU A 512 5.24 -26.11 8.59
N SER A 513 4.75 -25.22 9.46
CA SER A 513 4.25 -25.54 10.81
C SER A 513 3.26 -24.44 11.26
N PRO A 514 2.55 -24.62 12.39
CA PRO A 514 1.69 -23.59 12.96
C PRO A 514 2.44 -22.31 13.28
N GLY A 515 2.71 -21.43 12.52
CA GLY A 515 3.48 -20.18 12.72
C GLY A 515 4.67 -20.01 11.80
N GLN A 516 4.98 -20.97 10.92
CA GLN A 516 6.04 -20.86 9.93
C GLN A 516 5.46 -20.98 8.52
N ILE A 517 5.61 -19.95 7.72
CA ILE A 517 5.01 -19.87 6.40
C ILE A 517 6.07 -19.50 5.37
N LEU A 518 6.16 -20.31 4.32
CA LEU A 518 6.94 -20.02 3.13
C LEU A 518 5.98 -19.56 2.02
N GLN A 519 6.28 -18.42 1.41
CA GLN A 519 5.50 -17.89 0.29
C GLN A 519 6.44 -17.54 -0.85
N ALA A 520 6.16 -18.07 -2.04
CA ALA A 520 6.86 -17.72 -3.27
C ALA A 520 5.86 -17.11 -4.27
N SER A 521 6.29 -16.10 -5.02
CA SER A 521 5.48 -15.53 -6.12
C SER A 521 6.35 -15.13 -7.29
N LEU A 522 5.78 -15.28 -8.48
CA LEU A 522 6.24 -14.72 -9.74
C LEU A 522 5.09 -13.91 -10.32
N THR A 523 5.34 -12.65 -10.63
CA THR A 523 4.34 -11.75 -11.22
C THR A 523 4.90 -11.06 -12.44
N SER A 524 4.01 -10.73 -13.37
CA SER A 524 4.33 -9.92 -14.53
C SER A 524 3.32 -8.80 -14.71
N ASP A 525 3.79 -7.61 -15.03
CA ASP A 525 2.96 -6.42 -15.20
C ASP A 525 3.49 -5.56 -16.35
N LYS A 526 2.70 -4.55 -16.72
CA LYS A 526 3.03 -3.56 -17.73
C LYS A 526 2.62 -2.18 -17.22
N VAL A 527 3.56 -1.26 -17.25
CA VAL A 527 3.36 0.14 -16.84
C VAL A 527 3.16 0.98 -18.09
N TYR A 528 2.08 1.75 -18.11
CA TYR A 528 1.71 2.60 -19.23
C TYR A 528 2.13 4.04 -18.92
N PRO A 529 2.68 4.78 -19.92
CA PRO A 529 2.95 6.21 -19.77
C PRO A 529 1.67 6.98 -19.45
N ALA A 530 1.80 8.08 -18.72
CA ALA A 530 0.70 9.03 -18.58
C ALA A 530 0.40 9.68 -19.95
N TYR A 531 -0.87 10.03 -20.20
CA TYR A 531 -1.25 10.62 -21.49
C TYR A 531 -0.46 11.92 -21.78
N TRP A 532 -0.25 12.76 -20.77
CA TRP A 532 0.51 14.01 -20.93
C TRP A 532 1.99 13.78 -21.29
N GLU A 533 2.62 12.68 -20.83
CA GLU A 533 4.01 12.35 -21.20
C GLU A 533 4.17 11.98 -22.66
N SER A 534 3.10 11.49 -23.28
CA SER A 534 3.06 11.06 -24.69
C SER A 534 2.75 12.18 -25.67
N HIS A 535 2.55 13.42 -25.20
CA HIS A 535 2.37 14.59 -26.06
C HIS A 535 3.71 15.23 -26.39
N GLY A 536 3.81 15.90 -27.54
CA GLY A 536 5.00 16.65 -27.95
C GLY A 536 5.08 18.06 -27.32
N GLY A 537 4.34 18.31 -26.24
CA GLY A 537 4.27 19.63 -25.62
C GLY A 537 5.53 20.04 -24.86
N LYS A 538 5.70 21.35 -24.71
CA LYS A 538 6.79 21.98 -23.97
C LYS A 538 6.22 22.87 -22.88
N THR A 539 6.76 22.77 -21.67
CA THR A 539 6.39 23.63 -20.54
C THR A 539 7.65 24.22 -19.93
N PHE A 540 7.65 25.53 -19.71
CA PHE A 540 8.77 26.22 -19.09
C PHE A 540 8.61 26.21 -17.58
N LEU A 541 9.65 25.74 -16.86
CA LEU A 541 9.67 25.73 -15.41
C LEU A 541 10.28 27.02 -14.85
N ASN A 542 11.41 27.43 -15.41
CA ASN A 542 12.14 28.65 -15.05
C ASN A 542 13.01 29.07 -16.25
N ALA A 543 13.91 30.04 -16.04
CA ALA A 543 14.87 30.51 -17.04
C ALA A 543 15.80 29.42 -17.62
N TYR A 544 16.04 28.35 -16.89
CA TYR A 544 16.98 27.28 -17.23
C TYR A 544 16.30 25.95 -17.54
N ALA A 545 15.15 25.64 -16.95
CA ALA A 545 14.55 24.32 -16.96
C ALA A 545 13.23 24.23 -17.73
N GLU A 546 13.10 23.17 -18.53
CA GLU A 546 11.93 22.90 -19.38
C GLU A 546 11.48 21.44 -19.21
N VAL A 547 10.19 21.15 -19.36
CA VAL A 547 9.62 19.81 -19.45
C VAL A 547 9.17 19.56 -20.86
N HIS A 548 9.63 18.47 -21.45
CA HIS A 548 9.25 18.03 -22.80
C HIS A 548 8.47 16.71 -22.72
N GLY A 549 7.35 16.63 -23.41
CA GLY A 549 6.67 15.36 -23.66
C GLY A 549 7.47 14.51 -24.66
N ASN A 550 7.22 13.19 -24.66
CA ASN A 550 7.89 12.24 -25.56
C ASN A 550 6.87 11.37 -26.28
N PRO A 551 6.51 11.68 -27.54
CA PRO A 551 5.58 10.87 -28.33
C PRO A 551 6.10 9.47 -28.67
N LEU A 552 7.39 9.20 -28.47
CA LEU A 552 8.03 7.90 -28.71
C LEU A 552 8.02 7.01 -27.47
N LEU A 553 7.50 7.52 -26.34
CA LEU A 553 7.45 6.80 -25.08
C LEU A 553 6.56 5.56 -25.21
N ARG A 554 7.07 4.42 -24.75
CA ARG A 554 6.39 3.12 -24.83
C ARG A 554 6.11 2.56 -23.43
N PRO A 555 5.02 1.78 -23.29
CA PRO A 555 4.84 1.00 -22.08
C PRO A 555 6.00 0.05 -21.85
N TYR A 556 6.40 -0.15 -20.59
CA TYR A 556 7.44 -1.11 -20.23
C TYR A 556 6.89 -2.28 -19.43
N ARG A 557 7.59 -3.41 -19.47
CA ARG A 557 7.22 -4.62 -18.75
C ARG A 557 7.98 -4.72 -17.44
N SER A 558 7.35 -5.37 -16.47
CA SER A 558 7.92 -5.63 -15.15
C SER A 558 7.72 -7.10 -14.80
N TYR A 559 8.79 -7.76 -14.35
CA TYR A 559 8.79 -9.14 -13.88
C TYR A 559 9.35 -9.15 -12.47
N ALA A 560 8.56 -9.61 -11.51
CA ALA A 560 8.96 -9.68 -10.12
C ALA A 560 8.92 -11.11 -9.61
N SER A 561 9.99 -11.54 -8.96
CA SER A 561 10.07 -12.82 -8.24
C SER A 561 10.34 -12.56 -6.77
N ARG A 562 9.70 -13.31 -5.91
CA ARG A 562 9.78 -13.12 -4.47
C ARG A 562 9.70 -14.43 -3.71
N LEU A 563 10.49 -14.53 -2.65
CA LEU A 563 10.44 -15.59 -1.66
C LEU A 563 10.38 -14.96 -0.27
N SER A 564 9.34 -15.28 0.49
CA SER A 564 9.14 -14.78 1.85
C SER A 564 9.06 -15.92 2.84
N TYR A 565 9.73 -15.77 3.97
CA TYR A 565 9.60 -16.63 5.12
C TYR A 565 9.05 -15.83 6.30
N ILE A 566 7.92 -16.29 6.83
CA ILE A 566 7.16 -15.61 7.88
C ILE A 566 7.12 -16.51 9.11
N ILE A 567 7.55 -16.00 10.26
CA ILE A 567 7.57 -16.71 11.53
C ILE A 567 6.59 -16.04 12.49
N SER A 568 5.68 -16.83 13.07
CA SER A 568 4.66 -16.41 14.04
C SER A 568 3.82 -15.20 13.59
N GLY A 569 3.69 -15.00 12.26
CA GLY A 569 3.00 -13.83 11.70
C GLY A 569 3.65 -12.48 12.05
N LYS A 570 4.83 -12.48 12.65
CA LYS A 570 5.50 -11.30 13.22
C LYS A 570 6.83 -11.00 12.53
N PHE A 571 7.70 -11.99 12.36
CA PHE A 571 8.98 -11.85 11.68
C PHE A 571 8.81 -12.15 10.21
N ILE A 572 9.25 -11.26 9.33
CA ILE A 572 9.13 -11.44 7.89
C ILE A 572 10.52 -11.24 7.27
N PHE A 573 11.02 -12.29 6.63
CA PHE A 573 12.20 -12.23 5.78
C PHE A 573 11.76 -12.41 4.33
N THR A 574 12.22 -11.52 3.45
CA THR A 574 11.85 -11.56 2.03
C THR A 574 13.06 -11.33 1.15
N LEU A 575 13.30 -12.25 0.23
CA LEU A 575 14.21 -12.08 -0.91
C LEU A 575 13.36 -11.73 -2.14
N TYR A 576 13.77 -10.73 -2.92
CA TYR A 576 13.03 -10.33 -4.11
C TYR A 576 13.96 -9.86 -5.24
N THR A 577 13.49 -10.00 -6.47
CA THR A 577 14.14 -9.43 -7.65
C THR A 577 13.08 -8.89 -8.61
N ASN A 578 13.37 -7.73 -9.20
CA ASN A 578 12.55 -7.09 -10.23
C ASN A 578 13.38 -6.89 -11.48
N ARG A 579 12.83 -7.20 -12.65
CA ARG A 579 13.43 -6.91 -13.95
C ARG A 579 12.44 -6.11 -14.80
N MET A 580 12.84 -4.93 -15.22
CA MET A 580 12.01 -3.97 -15.95
C MET A 580 12.70 -3.58 -17.27
N PRO A 581 12.56 -4.39 -18.35
CA PRO A 581 13.03 -4.00 -19.67
C PRO A 581 12.19 -2.83 -20.19
N GLY A 582 12.84 -1.87 -20.84
CA GLY A 582 12.21 -0.65 -21.32
C GLY A 582 11.76 0.31 -20.19
N TYR A 583 12.28 0.18 -18.97
CA TYR A 583 11.94 1.04 -17.84
C TYR A 583 11.95 2.52 -18.22
N SER A 584 10.90 3.26 -17.91
CA SER A 584 10.84 4.70 -18.20
C SER A 584 10.90 5.54 -16.94
N VAL A 585 11.61 6.64 -17.04
CA VAL A 585 11.72 7.64 -15.97
C VAL A 585 12.03 9.00 -16.58
N GLN A 586 11.53 10.06 -15.96
CA GLN A 586 11.88 11.43 -16.28
C GLN A 586 13.21 11.79 -15.65
N LEU A 587 14.18 12.18 -16.45
CA LEU A 587 15.49 12.66 -15.99
C LEU A 587 15.78 14.04 -16.56
N PRO A 588 16.53 14.89 -15.80
CA PRO A 588 17.12 16.10 -16.33
C PRO A 588 18.32 15.78 -17.24
N TYR A 589 18.43 16.55 -18.32
CA TYR A 589 19.50 16.47 -19.30
C TYR A 589 19.89 17.89 -19.75
N GLN A 590 21.16 18.23 -19.65
CA GLN A 590 21.71 19.51 -20.13
C GLN A 590 21.83 19.47 -21.66
N SER A 591 21.11 20.34 -22.35
CA SER A 591 21.05 20.35 -23.82
C SER A 591 22.41 20.78 -24.42
N PRO A 592 22.96 20.06 -25.40
CA PRO A 592 24.19 20.47 -26.09
C PRO A 592 23.99 21.64 -27.04
N SER A 593 22.75 22.02 -27.35
CA SER A 593 22.40 23.06 -28.32
C SER A 593 21.92 24.38 -27.71
N SER A 594 21.62 24.42 -26.44
CA SER A 594 21.13 25.62 -25.73
C SER A 594 21.39 25.53 -24.24
N PRO A 595 21.47 26.65 -23.51
CA PRO A 595 21.63 26.63 -22.06
C PRO A 595 20.30 26.24 -21.37
N ALA A 596 19.79 25.05 -21.67
CA ALA A 596 18.51 24.55 -21.15
C ALA A 596 18.69 23.18 -20.49
N LEU A 597 18.08 23.01 -19.32
CA LEU A 597 17.93 21.74 -18.61
C LEU A 597 16.57 21.12 -19.00
N ILE A 598 16.61 20.04 -19.75
CA ILE A 598 15.43 19.40 -20.31
C ILE A 598 15.04 18.22 -19.43
N TYR A 599 13.80 18.22 -18.90
CA TYR A 599 13.17 17.07 -18.25
C TYR A 599 12.34 16.32 -19.27
N GLN A 600 12.70 15.09 -19.54
CA GLN A 600 11.94 14.24 -20.48
C GLN A 600 11.91 12.79 -20.00
N SER A 601 10.73 12.16 -20.06
CA SER A 601 10.59 10.73 -19.82
C SER A 601 11.13 9.94 -21.03
N THR A 602 12.05 9.01 -20.76
CA THR A 602 12.65 8.14 -21.78
C THR A 602 12.62 6.68 -21.37
N ASN A 603 12.59 5.76 -22.34
CA ASN A 603 12.68 4.33 -22.07
C ASN A 603 14.14 3.89 -22.01
N PHE A 604 14.57 3.32 -20.90
CA PHE A 604 15.89 2.72 -20.69
C PHE A 604 15.95 1.29 -21.26
N ASP A 605 17.15 0.76 -21.48
CA ASP A 605 17.31 -0.64 -21.87
C ASP A 605 16.68 -1.54 -20.80
N TYR A 606 17.03 -1.30 -19.54
CA TYR A 606 16.42 -1.97 -18.39
C TYR A 606 16.75 -1.30 -17.05
N LYS A 607 15.92 -1.62 -16.06
CA LYS A 607 16.25 -1.55 -14.63
C LYS A 607 16.12 -2.95 -14.03
N ARG A 608 17.09 -3.35 -13.19
CA ARG A 608 17.05 -4.59 -12.39
C ARG A 608 17.27 -4.25 -10.93
N THR A 609 16.48 -4.87 -10.07
CA THR A 609 16.62 -4.74 -8.62
C THR A 609 16.74 -6.12 -8.01
N LEU A 610 17.70 -6.32 -7.12
CA LEU A 610 17.78 -7.47 -6.23
C LEU A 610 17.79 -6.94 -4.79
N GLY A 611 16.96 -7.50 -3.92
CA GLY A 611 16.85 -6.99 -2.57
C GLY A 611 16.39 -8.00 -1.53
N VAL A 612 16.64 -7.63 -0.28
CA VAL A 612 16.20 -8.34 0.92
C VAL A 612 15.44 -7.37 1.80
N ASN A 613 14.29 -7.80 2.29
CA ASN A 613 13.51 -7.05 3.26
C ASN A 613 13.32 -7.88 4.54
N LEU A 614 13.52 -7.22 5.70
CA LEU A 614 13.41 -7.82 7.02
C LEU A 614 12.47 -6.96 7.87
N VAL A 615 11.48 -7.61 8.52
CA VAL A 615 10.60 -6.97 9.50
C VAL A 615 10.73 -7.72 10.81
N VAL A 616 11.10 -6.99 11.87
CA VAL A 616 11.34 -7.56 13.20
C VAL A 616 10.53 -6.76 14.23
N PRO A 617 9.50 -7.34 14.86
CA PRO A 617 8.86 -6.75 16.03
C PRO A 617 9.77 -6.94 17.26
N ILE A 618 9.86 -5.91 18.07
CA ILE A 618 10.67 -5.89 19.29
C ILE A 618 9.76 -5.42 20.42
N HIS A 619 9.72 -6.15 21.51
CA HIS A 619 8.93 -5.79 22.69
C HIS A 619 9.87 -5.63 23.89
N PRO A 620 10.55 -4.47 24.01
CA PRO A 620 11.57 -4.29 25.05
C PRO A 620 10.95 -4.19 26.46
N LEU A 621 9.70 -3.72 26.55
CA LEU A 621 8.94 -3.57 27.80
C LEU A 621 7.45 -3.85 27.53
N PRO A 622 6.64 -4.21 28.52
CA PRO A 622 5.21 -4.51 28.34
C PRO A 622 4.38 -3.37 27.71
N ASN A 623 4.76 -2.13 27.97
CA ASN A 623 4.10 -0.92 27.47
C ASN A 623 4.81 -0.29 26.26
N VAL A 624 5.84 -0.93 25.71
CA VAL A 624 6.61 -0.45 24.55
C VAL A 624 6.57 -1.49 23.45
N GLN A 625 6.05 -1.10 22.30
CA GLN A 625 6.04 -1.89 21.08
C GLN A 625 6.93 -1.23 20.06
N SER A 626 7.97 -1.93 19.62
CA SER A 626 8.87 -1.45 18.57
C SER A 626 8.82 -2.38 17.37
N ARG A 627 9.10 -1.83 16.19
CA ARG A 627 9.18 -2.57 14.94
C ARG A 627 10.33 -2.03 14.11
N LEU A 628 11.28 -2.89 13.78
CA LEU A 628 12.38 -2.59 12.87
C LEU A 628 12.04 -3.11 11.48
N VAL A 629 12.17 -2.26 10.47
CA VAL A 629 12.08 -2.61 9.05
C VAL A 629 13.39 -2.28 8.39
N LEU A 630 14.03 -3.27 7.79
CA LEU A 630 15.26 -3.12 7.01
C LEU A 630 14.99 -3.56 5.57
N ASN A 631 15.40 -2.77 4.60
CA ASN A 631 15.37 -3.14 3.20
C ASN A 631 16.72 -2.79 2.57
N ALA A 632 17.46 -3.83 2.18
CA ALA A 632 18.70 -3.70 1.44
C ALA A 632 18.44 -4.15 -0.01
N SER A 633 18.81 -3.31 -0.97
CA SER A 633 18.66 -3.66 -2.39
C SER A 633 19.80 -3.10 -3.22
N THR A 634 20.05 -3.70 -4.37
CA THR A 634 20.91 -3.17 -5.40
C THR A 634 20.11 -2.90 -6.65
N ASP A 635 20.20 -1.68 -7.16
CA ASP A 635 19.65 -1.29 -8.45
C ASP A 635 20.73 -1.31 -9.52
N HIS A 636 20.43 -1.87 -10.66
CA HIS A 636 21.26 -1.86 -11.85
C HIS A 636 20.44 -1.26 -13.00
N VAL A 637 20.90 -0.15 -13.54
CA VAL A 637 20.21 0.63 -14.58
C VAL A 637 21.13 0.81 -15.78
N ARG A 638 20.64 0.52 -16.98
CA ARG A 638 21.37 0.70 -18.24
C ARG A 638 20.55 1.47 -19.24
N HIS A 639 21.21 2.36 -19.96
CA HIS A 639 20.68 3.03 -21.15
C HIS A 639 21.79 3.22 -22.20
N SER A 640 21.57 2.64 -23.38
CA SER A 640 22.55 2.67 -24.48
C SER A 640 22.53 3.98 -25.27
N HIS A 641 21.45 4.75 -25.24
CA HIS A 641 21.25 5.97 -26.04
C HIS A 641 20.40 7.00 -25.28
N PHE A 642 20.90 7.44 -24.11
CA PHE A 642 20.28 8.54 -23.37
C PHE A 642 20.75 9.86 -23.98
N HIS A 643 20.00 10.37 -24.96
CA HIS A 643 20.42 11.44 -25.85
C HIS A 643 21.77 11.08 -26.52
N ASP A 644 22.85 11.78 -26.23
CA ASP A 644 24.21 11.51 -26.69
C ASP A 644 25.05 10.66 -25.72
N LEU A 645 24.45 10.18 -24.63
CA LEU A 645 25.12 9.45 -23.56
C LEU A 645 24.79 7.97 -23.54
N THR A 646 25.71 7.19 -23.02
CA THR A 646 25.49 5.77 -22.66
C THR A 646 25.89 5.59 -21.22
N PHE A 647 25.09 4.88 -20.42
CA PHE A 647 25.44 4.54 -19.05
C PHE A 647 25.01 3.14 -18.65
N ASP A 648 25.80 2.56 -17.76
CA ASP A 648 25.58 1.27 -17.15
C ASP A 648 26.03 1.40 -15.67
N ARG A 649 25.06 1.58 -14.77
CA ARG A 649 25.32 1.94 -13.37
C ARG A 649 24.58 1.01 -12.42
N HIS A 650 25.23 0.72 -11.30
CA HIS A 650 24.63 -0.03 -10.21
C HIS A 650 24.94 0.63 -8.87
N ARG A 651 24.01 0.53 -7.92
CA ARG A 651 24.21 1.04 -6.56
C ARG A 651 23.42 0.23 -5.54
N MET A 652 24.04 0.00 -4.40
CA MET A 652 23.38 -0.57 -3.23
C MET A 652 22.68 0.52 -2.43
N LEU A 653 21.47 0.21 -1.97
CA LEU A 653 20.62 1.05 -1.15
C LEU A 653 20.23 0.29 0.11
N LEU A 654 20.35 0.92 1.27
CA LEU A 654 19.77 0.46 2.52
C LEU A 654 18.73 1.48 3.00
N TYR A 655 17.51 1.00 3.24
CA TYR A 655 16.46 1.72 3.96
C TYR A 655 16.26 1.05 5.32
N ALA A 656 16.27 1.85 6.39
CA ALA A 656 15.97 1.39 7.73
C ALA A 656 14.88 2.27 8.35
N ARG A 657 13.93 1.65 9.06
CA ARG A 657 12.89 2.33 9.83
C ARG A 657 12.69 1.63 11.16
N LEU A 658 12.68 2.40 12.23
CA LEU A 658 12.35 1.98 13.57
C LEU A 658 11.10 2.73 14.04
N ASP A 659 10.00 2.01 14.20
CA ASP A 659 8.77 2.53 14.76
C ASP A 659 8.69 2.16 16.24
N ASN A 660 8.44 3.13 17.12
CA ASN A 660 8.24 2.89 18.56
C ASN A 660 6.91 3.46 19.00
N THR A 661 6.16 2.68 19.76
CA THR A 661 4.88 3.05 20.35
C THR A 661 4.96 2.83 21.86
N PHE A 662 4.72 3.88 22.62
CA PHE A 662 4.73 3.90 24.07
C PHE A 662 3.29 4.07 24.60
N HIS A 663 2.77 3.08 25.30
CA HIS A 663 1.46 3.19 25.93
C HIS A 663 1.63 3.83 27.31
N LEU A 664 1.26 5.11 27.43
CA LEU A 664 1.37 5.92 28.64
C LEU A 664 0.08 5.82 29.51
N GLY A 665 -0.52 4.64 29.56
CA GLY A 665 -1.79 4.35 30.21
C GLY A 665 -2.89 3.94 29.22
N HIS A 666 -4.16 3.96 29.66
CA HIS A 666 -5.28 3.45 28.85
C HIS A 666 -5.74 4.40 27.74
N HIS A 667 -5.39 5.67 27.82
CA HIS A 667 -5.93 6.71 26.93
C HIS A 667 -4.87 7.52 26.18
N LEU A 668 -3.61 7.38 26.55
CA LEU A 668 -2.53 8.18 26.00
C LEU A 668 -1.48 7.28 25.36
N THR A 669 -1.12 7.59 24.13
CA THR A 669 -0.09 6.88 23.36
C THR A 669 0.86 7.88 22.74
N LEU A 670 2.16 7.62 22.89
CA LEU A 670 3.25 8.36 22.24
C LEU A 670 3.88 7.49 21.16
N GLU A 671 4.16 8.05 20.01
CA GLU A 671 4.95 7.44 18.93
C GLU A 671 6.25 8.21 18.71
N LEU A 672 7.33 7.47 18.47
CA LEU A 672 8.61 8.01 18.07
C LEU A 672 9.19 7.11 16.97
N ASN A 673 9.26 7.63 15.76
CA ASN A 673 9.65 6.88 14.57
C ASN A 673 10.91 7.52 13.96
N ALA A 674 11.87 6.69 13.62
CA ALA A 674 13.08 7.10 12.93
C ALA A 674 13.20 6.36 11.60
N SER A 675 13.56 7.04 10.53
CA SER A 675 13.84 6.43 9.24
C SER A 675 15.06 7.02 8.57
N THR A 676 15.78 6.18 7.83
CA THR A 676 16.96 6.57 7.07
C THR A 676 17.06 5.80 5.77
N ILE A 677 17.66 6.44 4.78
CA ILE A 677 18.00 5.84 3.49
C ILE A 677 19.45 6.23 3.17
N THR A 678 20.25 5.25 2.80
CA THR A 678 21.64 5.51 2.36
C THR A 678 21.66 6.20 0.99
N PRO A 679 22.79 6.77 0.56
CA PRO A 679 22.88 7.34 -0.77
C PRO A 679 22.42 6.39 -1.86
N SER A 680 21.65 6.91 -2.80
CA SER A 680 21.01 6.19 -3.91
C SER A 680 21.38 6.79 -5.27
N MET A 681 20.77 6.32 -6.34
CA MET A 681 20.95 6.88 -7.68
C MET A 681 19.64 6.91 -8.46
N GLN A 682 19.54 7.84 -9.40
CA GLN A 682 18.49 7.88 -10.42
C GLN A 682 19.13 8.18 -11.78
N GLY A 683 19.20 7.18 -12.66
CA GLY A 683 19.90 7.30 -13.92
C GLY A 683 21.39 7.64 -13.73
N ILE A 684 21.79 8.80 -14.23
CA ILE A 684 23.16 9.33 -14.10
C ILE A 684 23.39 10.13 -12.82
N ALA A 685 22.34 10.50 -12.09
CA ALA A 685 22.44 11.30 -10.87
C ALA A 685 22.63 10.42 -9.63
N ASP A 686 23.50 10.85 -8.72
CA ASP A 686 23.64 10.35 -7.36
C ASP A 686 22.76 11.17 -6.41
N ILE A 687 22.14 10.51 -5.46
CA ILE A 687 21.25 11.12 -4.46
C ILE A 687 21.88 10.87 -3.08
N ASN A 688 21.96 11.91 -2.24
CA ASN A 688 22.51 11.79 -0.89
C ASN A 688 21.66 10.89 0.01
N GLY A 689 22.25 10.44 1.12
CA GLY A 689 21.51 9.78 2.19
C GLY A 689 20.57 10.75 2.89
N LEU A 690 19.43 10.23 3.36
CA LEU A 690 18.37 10.97 4.03
C LEU A 690 18.03 10.31 5.36
N TRP A 691 17.61 11.10 6.33
CA TRP A 691 17.07 10.59 7.58
C TRP A 691 16.00 11.55 8.11
N ARG A 692 15.08 11.05 8.91
CA ARG A 692 14.11 11.87 9.63
C ARG A 692 13.62 11.20 10.90
N ILE A 693 13.11 12.00 11.80
CA ILE A 693 12.41 11.60 13.02
C ILE A 693 11.02 12.21 12.97
N ASP A 694 10.03 11.36 13.20
CA ASP A 694 8.63 11.71 13.31
C ASP A 694 8.14 11.36 14.71
N THR A 695 7.27 12.16 15.30
CA THR A 695 6.66 11.88 16.61
C THR A 695 5.17 12.14 16.59
N GLY A 696 4.42 11.47 17.46
CA GLY A 696 2.98 11.63 17.54
C GLY A 696 2.46 11.33 18.94
N LEU A 697 1.47 12.09 19.36
CA LEU A 697 0.74 11.88 20.62
C LEU A 697 -0.75 11.69 20.28
N LYS A 698 -1.34 10.62 20.82
CA LYS A 698 -2.77 10.35 20.68
C LYS A 698 -3.41 10.28 22.06
N TRP A 699 -4.46 11.06 22.24
CA TRP A 699 -5.27 11.05 23.44
C TRP A 699 -6.72 10.71 23.10
N THR A 700 -7.20 9.58 23.63
CA THR A 700 -8.57 9.12 23.46
C THR A 700 -9.41 9.63 24.64
N VAL A 701 -10.44 10.43 24.37
CA VAL A 701 -11.29 11.09 25.35
C VAL A 701 -12.76 10.69 25.21
N ALA A 702 -13.62 11.20 26.07
CA ALA A 702 -15.07 11.00 26.04
C ALA A 702 -15.47 9.50 25.97
N ARG A 703 -14.82 8.65 26.77
CA ARG A 703 -15.03 7.18 26.77
C ARG A 703 -14.89 6.53 25.38
N GLY A 704 -13.92 7.01 24.60
CA GLY A 704 -13.67 6.51 23.25
C GLY A 704 -14.51 7.18 22.14
N ALA A 705 -15.34 8.18 22.45
CA ALA A 705 -16.11 8.89 21.44
C ALA A 705 -15.29 9.93 20.67
N ALA A 706 -14.17 10.40 21.20
CA ALA A 706 -13.30 11.34 20.50
C ALA A 706 -11.82 10.98 20.66
N ASP A 707 -11.02 11.32 19.63
CA ASP A 707 -9.55 11.28 19.66
C ASP A 707 -9.01 12.67 19.35
N LEU A 708 -7.99 13.06 20.09
CA LEU A 708 -7.08 14.16 19.77
C LEU A 708 -5.73 13.57 19.41
N GLN A 709 -5.17 14.01 18.30
CA GLN A 709 -3.85 13.57 17.84
C GLN A 709 -2.99 14.78 17.51
N LEU A 710 -1.77 14.80 18.01
CA LEU A 710 -0.76 15.77 17.68
C LEU A 710 0.41 15.03 17.04
N LYS A 711 0.77 15.36 15.82
CA LYS A 711 1.92 14.80 15.08
C LYS A 711 2.93 15.88 14.76
N ALA A 712 4.20 15.52 14.76
CA ALA A 712 5.26 16.31 14.20
C ALA A 712 6.08 15.44 13.25
N ASP A 713 5.99 15.74 11.97
CA ASP A 713 6.69 15.05 10.89
C ASP A 713 8.01 15.78 10.60
N ASP A 714 9.08 15.02 10.31
CA ASP A 714 10.42 15.51 9.97
C ASP A 714 10.88 16.64 10.90
N VAL A 715 10.87 16.35 12.21
CA VAL A 715 11.12 17.32 13.29
C VAL A 715 12.35 18.18 13.04
N PHE A 716 13.41 17.59 12.46
CA PHE A 716 14.70 18.24 12.22
C PHE A 716 14.84 18.82 10.80
N ALA A 717 13.81 18.69 9.93
CA ALA A 717 13.83 19.14 8.53
C ALA A 717 15.02 18.57 7.72
N THR A 718 15.32 17.29 7.92
CA THR A 718 16.47 16.59 7.33
C THR A 718 16.15 15.79 6.08
N TRP A 719 14.85 15.63 5.73
CA TRP A 719 14.40 14.90 4.55
C TRP A 719 14.47 15.79 3.29
N SER A 720 15.69 16.25 2.95
CA SER A 720 15.95 17.15 1.82
C SER A 720 16.89 16.48 0.81
N PRO A 721 16.37 15.96 -0.33
CA PRO A 721 17.17 15.33 -1.37
C PRO A 721 18.12 16.33 -2.04
N ARG A 722 19.36 15.85 -2.26
CA ARG A 722 20.38 16.53 -3.07
C ARG A 722 20.81 15.58 -4.16
N LEU A 723 20.73 16.04 -5.40
CA LEU A 723 21.14 15.27 -6.55
C LEU A 723 22.45 15.83 -7.07
N HIS A 724 23.36 14.96 -7.40
CA HIS A 724 24.64 15.30 -8.00
C HIS A 724 24.85 14.47 -9.26
N THR A 725 25.04 15.12 -10.38
CA THR A 725 25.39 14.50 -11.66
C THR A 725 26.76 15.02 -12.05
N ASP A 726 27.72 14.12 -12.22
CA ASP A 726 29.03 14.35 -12.81
C ASP A 726 29.29 13.19 -13.76
N TYR A 727 28.77 13.32 -14.98
CA TYR A 727 28.79 12.26 -15.96
C TYR A 727 28.94 12.81 -17.39
N ALA A 728 30.08 12.56 -18.02
CA ALA A 728 30.42 13.09 -19.34
C ALA A 728 30.26 14.62 -19.39
N THR A 729 29.38 15.13 -20.26
CA THR A 729 29.08 16.56 -20.40
C THR A 729 28.06 17.09 -19.39
N GLN A 730 27.50 16.23 -18.54
CA GLN A 730 26.45 16.58 -17.58
C GLN A 730 27.05 16.86 -16.21
N GLN A 731 27.07 18.13 -15.80
CA GLN A 731 27.60 18.56 -14.49
C GLN A 731 26.55 19.41 -13.80
N LEU A 732 25.83 18.79 -12.83
CA LEU A 732 24.65 19.36 -12.25
C LEU A 732 24.55 19.00 -10.76
N ARG A 733 24.32 19.99 -9.91
CA ARG A 733 23.94 19.84 -8.50
C ARG A 733 22.56 20.44 -8.29
N MET A 734 21.68 19.67 -7.68
CA MET A 734 20.31 20.09 -7.41
C MET A 734 20.01 19.88 -5.93
N TYR A 735 19.54 20.92 -5.26
CA TYR A 735 19.18 20.91 -3.85
C TYR A 735 17.68 21.15 -3.75
N VAL A 736 16.94 20.08 -3.45
CA VAL A 736 15.48 20.19 -3.28
C VAL A 736 15.19 20.83 -1.93
N VAL A 737 14.33 21.83 -1.91
CA VAL A 737 13.81 22.50 -0.70
C VAL A 737 12.37 22.06 -0.48
N PRO A 738 12.13 20.93 0.22
CA PRO A 738 10.79 20.39 0.42
C PRO A 738 10.12 21.02 1.64
N ASP A 739 8.77 20.94 1.69
CA ASP A 739 7.96 21.36 2.85
C ASP A 739 7.59 20.13 3.71
N THR A 740 8.60 19.41 4.24
CA THR A 740 8.42 18.13 4.94
C THR A 740 8.09 18.28 6.41
N ARG A 741 8.62 19.34 7.07
CA ARG A 741 8.36 19.59 8.49
C ARG A 741 6.94 20.10 8.69
N ALA A 742 6.15 19.35 9.45
CA ALA A 742 4.77 19.68 9.75
C ALA A 742 4.42 19.38 11.21
N VAL A 743 3.59 20.23 11.80
CA VAL A 743 2.88 19.93 13.06
C VAL A 743 1.40 19.84 12.74
N THR A 744 0.80 18.68 12.98
CA THR A 744 -0.59 18.41 12.64
C THR A 744 -1.39 18.13 13.90
N LEU A 745 -2.46 18.87 14.11
CA LEU A 745 -3.49 18.61 15.12
C LEU A 745 -4.71 18.02 14.43
N THR A 746 -5.09 16.80 14.83
CA THR A 746 -6.27 16.09 14.33
C THR A 746 -7.28 15.91 15.44
N PHE A 747 -8.52 16.29 15.18
CA PHE A 747 -9.68 16.00 16.01
C PHE A 747 -10.61 15.04 15.30
N ILE A 748 -11.00 13.96 15.97
CA ILE A 748 -11.94 12.95 15.46
C ILE A 748 -13.08 12.84 16.45
N TYR A 749 -14.31 12.99 15.98
CA TYR A 749 -15.52 12.81 16.79
C TYR A 749 -16.44 11.76 16.15
N ARG A 750 -16.93 10.85 17.00
CA ARG A 750 -17.78 9.71 16.65
C ARG A 750 -19.19 9.99 17.09
N LEU A 751 -20.11 10.00 16.14
CA LEU A 751 -21.53 10.20 16.41
C LEU A 751 -22.09 9.01 17.22
N ARG A 752 -23.06 9.26 18.10
CA ARG A 752 -23.72 8.24 18.92
C ARG A 752 -24.30 7.12 18.05
N GLY A 753 -24.06 5.87 18.47
CA GLY A 753 -24.47 4.66 17.73
C GLY A 753 -23.33 3.96 17.00
N TYR A 754 -22.18 4.61 16.85
CA TYR A 754 -20.96 3.99 16.32
C TYR A 754 -20.35 3.06 17.36
N LYS A 755 -20.90 1.83 17.47
CA LYS A 755 -20.23 0.76 18.21
C LYS A 755 -19.21 0.13 17.25
N PRO A 756 -17.92 0.02 17.63
CA PRO A 756 -17.02 -0.83 16.87
C PRO A 756 -17.64 -2.23 16.88
N SER A 757 -17.99 -2.75 15.71
CA SER A 757 -18.50 -4.12 15.58
C SER A 757 -17.48 -5.04 16.24
N LYS A 758 -17.87 -5.76 17.29
CA LYS A 758 -17.15 -6.95 17.74
C LYS A 758 -17.08 -7.84 16.50
N ALA A 759 -15.87 -8.24 16.11
CA ALA A 759 -15.69 -9.17 14.99
C ALA A 759 -16.69 -10.30 15.17
N PRO A 760 -17.53 -10.63 14.16
CA PRO A 760 -18.41 -11.76 14.28
C PRO A 760 -17.53 -12.97 14.59
N HIS A 761 -17.89 -13.71 15.60
CA HIS A 761 -17.34 -15.02 15.88
C HIS A 761 -17.73 -15.86 14.66
N LEU A 762 -16.78 -16.07 13.74
CA LEU A 762 -16.94 -17.08 12.72
C LEU A 762 -17.04 -18.41 13.47
N ASP A 763 -18.23 -18.94 13.56
CA ASP A 763 -18.43 -20.30 14.01
C ASP A 763 -17.82 -21.24 12.95
N THR A 764 -16.57 -21.60 13.17
CA THR A 764 -15.82 -22.55 12.34
C THR A 764 -16.09 -23.99 12.76
N SER A 765 -16.91 -24.22 13.79
CA SER A 765 -17.18 -25.57 14.33
C SER A 765 -17.83 -26.52 13.32
N ARG A 766 -18.44 -26.02 12.25
CA ARG A 766 -19.05 -26.82 11.18
C ARG A 766 -18.15 -27.04 9.95
N PHE A 767 -16.96 -26.47 9.88
CA PHE A 767 -16.11 -26.55 8.68
C PHE A 767 -14.97 -27.55 8.77
N GLY A 768 -14.91 -28.38 9.82
CA GLY A 768 -13.93 -29.47 9.90
C GLY A 768 -12.46 -29.01 9.83
N THR A 769 -12.19 -27.74 10.11
CA THR A 769 -10.85 -27.23 10.33
C THR A 769 -10.56 -27.41 11.82
N SER A 770 -10.02 -28.57 12.21
CA SER A 770 -9.25 -28.65 13.45
C SER A 770 -8.20 -27.54 13.41
N GLU A 771 -8.18 -26.71 14.45
CA GLU A 771 -7.26 -25.59 14.66
C GLU A 771 -5.80 -25.94 14.45
#